data_df2323d6db547e62dd90d5d24529eecd
#
_entry.id   df2323d6db547e62dd90d5d24529eecd
#
_cell.length_a   1.000
_cell.length_b   1.000
_cell.length_c   1.000
_cell.angle_alpha   90.00
_cell.angle_beta   90.00
_cell.angle_gamma   90.00
#
_symmetry.space_group_name_H-M   'P 1'
#
loop_
_entity.id
_entity.type
_entity.pdbx_description
1 polymer ?
#
loop_
_entity_poly.entity_id
_entity_poly.type
_entity_poly.pdbx_seq_one_letter_code
_entity_poly.pdbx_strand_id
1 'polypeptide(L)'
;MTDATIRNDHKFALETLPVSLEDEMRKSYLDYAMSVIVGRALPDVRDGLKPVHRRVLYAMHELKNNWNAAYKKSARIVGDVIGKYHPHGDVAVYDTIVRMAQDFSMRYVLIDGQGNFGSVDGDGAAAMRYTEIRMAKIAHEMLADIEEETVNFGPNYDGSEHEPLVLPTRFPALLVNGSSGIAVGMATNIPPHNLTDTVNACLRLLDEPETEIDELINILQAPDFPTGATIYGLSGVREGYKTGRGRVVMRGKTHIEPIGKNGEREAIIIDEIPYQVNKAKLVEKIGELVREKTLEGVSDLRDESDKSGMRVVIELKRNENAEVVLNQLYKLTQLQDSFGINMVALVDGQPRLLNLKQILSEFLRHRREVVTRRTLFRLKKARHEGHIAEGKAVALSNIDEMIRLIKESADAPEAKEKLLSRAWRSGLVEDMLSRTDLDLRMARPEGLPANLGLQEQGYYLSEIQADAILRMSLRNLTGLDQEEIVGDYKNIMAKIIDFLDILAKPERITQIIREELEETKTNFGDERRSEINPFGGDIADEDLIPQREMVVTLTHGGYIKTQPTTDYQAQRRGGRGKQAAATKDEDFIETLFVANTHDYLMCFTNLGKCHWIKVYKLPEGGRNSRGRPINNVIQLEEGEKVSAILAVREFPEDQYVFFATAQGMVKKVQLSAFKNVRSQGIKAIALKEGDYLVGAAQTSGSDDIMLFSNLGKAIRFNEYWEKSGNDEAEDADIETEISDDLEDETADNENALPSGKHGVRPSGRGSGGLRGMRLPVDGKIVSLITFAPEAAQSDLQVLTATANGYGKRTPIADYSRKNKGGQGNIAINTGERNGDLVAATLVGETDDLMLITSGGVLIRTKVEQIRETGRAAAGVRLINLDEGETLVSLERVAEEAEDENPEAENPEGNEAENTVSDTDSGEA
;
A
#
# COMPACT_ATOMS: atom_id res chain seq x y z
N MET A 1 90.13 8.51 -16.17
CA MET A 1 88.90 8.98 -15.53
C MET A 1 87.81 8.13 -16.05
N THR A 2 87.40 7.25 -15.28
CA THR A 2 86.75 5.98 -15.65
C THR A 2 85.23 6.15 -15.75
N ASP A 3 84.83 5.86 -16.98
CA ASP A 3 83.43 5.77 -17.35
C ASP A 3 82.83 4.49 -16.74
N ALA A 4 81.95 4.64 -15.77
CA ALA A 4 81.25 3.48 -15.22
C ALA A 4 79.94 3.23 -15.99
N THR A 5 80.09 2.32 -16.92
CA THR A 5 78.96 1.75 -17.67
C THR A 5 78.05 0.97 -16.72
N ILE A 6 76.89 1.55 -16.35
CA ILE A 6 75.82 0.84 -15.66
C ILE A 6 75.16 -0.09 -16.68
N ARG A 7 75.47 -1.38 -16.57
CA ARG A 7 74.71 -2.44 -17.31
C ARG A 7 73.31 -2.53 -16.68
N ASN A 8 72.33 -2.08 -17.44
CA ASN A 8 70.94 -2.29 -17.16
C ASN A 8 70.50 -3.63 -17.80
N ASP A 9 70.76 -4.75 -17.13
CA ASP A 9 70.47 -6.09 -17.61
C ASP A 9 69.12 -6.59 -17.07
N HIS A 10 68.10 -5.74 -16.95
CA HIS A 10 66.73 -6.14 -16.71
C HIS A 10 65.82 -5.79 -17.88
N LYS A 11 65.87 -6.59 -18.95
CA LYS A 11 64.78 -6.62 -19.94
C LYS A 11 63.58 -7.31 -19.31
N PHE A 12 62.62 -6.52 -18.84
CA PHE A 12 61.36 -7.02 -18.32
C PHE A 12 60.44 -7.62 -19.41
N ALA A 13 60.71 -7.32 -20.68
CA ALA A 13 59.99 -7.88 -21.83
C ALA A 13 60.87 -7.97 -23.07
N LEU A 14 60.63 -8.94 -23.93
CA LEU A 14 61.29 -9.11 -25.23
C LEU A 14 60.84 -8.04 -26.23
N GLU A 15 59.67 -7.52 -26.12
CA GLU A 15 59.06 -6.51 -26.99
C GLU A 15 58.19 -5.57 -26.15
N THR A 16 58.21 -4.28 -26.38
CA THR A 16 57.31 -3.29 -25.79
C THR A 16 56.49 -2.68 -26.90
N LEU A 17 55.15 -2.90 -26.82
CA LEU A 17 54.20 -2.29 -27.72
C LEU A 17 53.62 -1.02 -27.04
N PRO A 18 53.59 0.13 -27.72
CA PRO A 18 52.90 1.30 -27.22
C PRO A 18 51.39 1.08 -27.26
N VAL A 19 50.76 1.16 -26.10
CA VAL A 19 49.30 1.08 -25.95
C VAL A 19 48.79 2.42 -25.43
N SER A 20 47.76 2.96 -26.05
CA SER A 20 47.06 4.15 -25.53
C SER A 20 46.42 3.81 -24.17
N LEU A 21 46.72 4.65 -23.16
CA LEU A 21 46.12 4.48 -21.84
C LEU A 21 44.58 4.55 -21.89
N GLU A 22 44.06 5.41 -22.75
CA GLU A 22 42.58 5.54 -22.93
C GLU A 22 41.96 4.27 -23.53
N ASP A 23 42.63 3.66 -24.52
CA ASP A 23 42.10 2.43 -25.13
C ASP A 23 42.20 1.24 -24.18
N GLU A 24 43.28 1.14 -23.41
CA GLU A 24 43.48 0.07 -22.44
C GLU A 24 42.47 0.23 -21.28
N MET A 25 42.27 1.43 -20.78
CA MET A 25 41.27 1.69 -19.75
C MET A 25 39.84 1.41 -20.27
N ARG A 26 39.54 1.82 -21.50
CA ARG A 26 38.23 1.54 -22.12
C ARG A 26 37.98 0.03 -22.24
N LYS A 27 38.96 -0.71 -22.72
CA LYS A 27 38.88 -2.15 -22.88
C LYS A 27 38.77 -2.85 -21.53
N SER A 28 39.67 -2.55 -20.61
CA SER A 28 39.66 -3.17 -19.27
C SER A 28 38.37 -2.85 -18.47
N TYR A 29 37.86 -1.61 -18.59
CA TYR A 29 36.57 -1.26 -17.96
C TYR A 29 35.39 -1.97 -18.61
N LEU A 30 35.39 -2.10 -19.92
CA LEU A 30 34.38 -2.85 -20.66
C LEU A 30 34.38 -4.33 -20.26
N ASP A 31 35.55 -4.94 -20.21
CA ASP A 31 35.72 -6.35 -19.83
C ASP A 31 35.28 -6.58 -18.38
N TYR A 32 35.64 -5.67 -17.46
CA TYR A 32 35.19 -5.68 -16.08
C TYR A 32 33.66 -5.52 -15.99
N ALA A 33 33.09 -4.54 -16.69
CA ALA A 33 31.66 -4.30 -16.70
C ALA A 33 30.88 -5.53 -17.22
N MET A 34 31.35 -6.12 -18.32
CA MET A 34 30.74 -7.35 -18.89
C MET A 34 30.85 -8.52 -17.90
N SER A 35 31.98 -8.70 -17.25
CA SER A 35 32.17 -9.75 -16.24
C SER A 35 31.20 -9.57 -15.06
N VAL A 36 30.99 -8.34 -14.58
CA VAL A 36 30.06 -8.06 -13.48
C VAL A 36 28.61 -8.19 -13.93
N ILE A 37 28.26 -7.74 -15.13
CA ILE A 37 26.89 -7.79 -15.65
C ILE A 37 26.47 -9.25 -15.91
N VAL A 38 27.22 -9.97 -16.75
CA VAL A 38 26.85 -11.31 -17.21
C VAL A 38 27.30 -12.39 -16.22
N GLY A 39 28.51 -12.25 -15.67
CA GLY A 39 29.14 -13.28 -14.84
C GLY A 39 28.81 -13.21 -13.34
N ARG A 40 28.07 -12.20 -12.85
CA ARG A 40 27.86 -12.03 -11.40
C ARG A 40 26.49 -11.53 -10.98
N ALA A 41 26.05 -10.35 -11.48
CA ALA A 41 24.98 -9.60 -10.84
C ALA A 41 23.59 -9.89 -11.36
N LEU A 42 23.46 -10.18 -12.68
CA LEU A 42 22.16 -10.37 -13.31
C LEU A 42 21.78 -11.85 -13.42
N PRO A 43 20.49 -12.19 -13.23
CA PRO A 43 19.97 -13.52 -13.45
C PRO A 43 19.77 -13.80 -14.95
N ASP A 44 19.87 -15.07 -15.36
CA ASP A 44 19.40 -15.52 -16.66
C ASP A 44 17.87 -15.63 -16.65
N VAL A 45 17.21 -15.16 -17.70
CA VAL A 45 15.74 -15.15 -17.78
C VAL A 45 15.15 -16.57 -17.76
N ARG A 46 15.90 -17.56 -18.27
CA ARG A 46 15.45 -18.95 -18.45
C ARG A 46 15.35 -19.72 -17.13
N ASP A 47 16.36 -19.62 -16.25
CA ASP A 47 16.40 -20.33 -14.96
C ASP A 47 16.32 -19.42 -13.74
N GLY A 48 16.33 -18.10 -13.94
CA GLY A 48 16.21 -17.12 -12.84
C GLY A 48 17.44 -17.04 -11.93
N LEU A 49 18.53 -17.70 -12.26
CA LEU A 49 19.69 -17.83 -11.39
C LEU A 49 20.85 -16.94 -11.83
N LYS A 50 21.58 -16.44 -10.84
CA LYS A 50 22.93 -15.91 -11.04
C LYS A 50 23.93 -17.08 -11.12
N PRO A 51 25.11 -16.88 -11.72
CA PRO A 51 26.11 -17.95 -11.85
C PRO A 51 26.44 -18.65 -10.53
N VAL A 52 26.56 -17.92 -9.42
CA VAL A 52 26.89 -18.49 -8.11
C VAL A 52 25.79 -19.45 -7.62
N HIS A 53 24.49 -19.10 -7.79
CA HIS A 53 23.37 -19.96 -7.39
C HIS A 53 23.37 -21.25 -8.20
N ARG A 54 23.54 -21.14 -9.51
CA ARG A 54 23.58 -22.26 -10.45
C ARG A 54 24.71 -23.23 -10.10
N ARG A 55 25.90 -22.69 -9.82
CA ARG A 55 27.09 -23.48 -9.43
C ARG A 55 26.90 -24.19 -8.11
N VAL A 56 26.23 -23.56 -7.11
CA VAL A 56 25.92 -24.20 -5.82
C VAL A 56 24.98 -25.39 -6.04
N LEU A 57 23.87 -25.19 -6.75
CA LEU A 57 22.90 -26.26 -6.99
C LEU A 57 23.53 -27.41 -7.80
N TYR A 58 24.33 -27.08 -8.83
CA TYR A 58 25.00 -28.09 -9.62
C TYR A 58 26.05 -28.87 -8.81
N ALA A 59 26.86 -28.21 -8.00
CA ALA A 59 27.80 -28.91 -7.10
C ALA A 59 27.10 -29.81 -6.10
N MET A 60 25.94 -29.40 -5.56
CA MET A 60 25.14 -30.25 -4.66
C MET A 60 24.58 -31.45 -5.41
N HIS A 61 24.19 -31.30 -6.69
CA HIS A 61 23.73 -32.40 -7.55
C HIS A 61 24.85 -33.41 -7.77
N GLU A 62 26.04 -32.97 -8.20
CA GLU A 62 27.22 -33.83 -8.41
C GLU A 62 27.60 -34.62 -7.15
N LEU A 63 27.50 -33.98 -5.98
CA LEU A 63 27.74 -34.60 -4.68
C LEU A 63 26.61 -35.53 -4.23
N LYS A 64 25.54 -35.69 -5.02
CA LYS A 64 24.31 -36.42 -4.67
C LYS A 64 23.74 -36.00 -3.33
N ASN A 65 23.75 -34.69 -3.07
CA ASN A 65 23.21 -34.10 -1.85
C ASN A 65 21.72 -33.80 -1.97
N ASN A 66 20.95 -34.83 -2.32
CA ASN A 66 19.54 -34.76 -2.66
C ASN A 66 18.66 -34.54 -1.41
N TRP A 67 17.41 -34.10 -1.60
CA TRP A 67 16.45 -33.82 -0.53
C TRP A 67 16.19 -35.01 0.41
N ASN A 68 16.33 -36.25 -0.09
CA ASN A 68 16.13 -37.49 0.64
C ASN A 68 17.46 -38.11 1.17
N ALA A 69 18.59 -37.44 0.96
CA ALA A 69 19.90 -37.85 1.46
C ALA A 69 20.20 -37.22 2.83
N ALA A 70 21.22 -37.73 3.52
CA ALA A 70 21.72 -37.14 4.75
C ALA A 70 22.27 -35.73 4.50
N TYR A 71 22.09 -34.83 5.47
CA TYR A 71 22.68 -33.48 5.43
C TYR A 71 24.21 -33.56 5.34
N LYS A 72 24.80 -32.60 4.64
CA LYS A 72 26.25 -32.40 4.57
C LYS A 72 26.64 -31.08 5.19
N LYS A 73 27.83 -31.00 5.80
CA LYS A 73 28.36 -29.74 6.32
C LYS A 73 28.39 -28.68 5.22
N SER A 74 27.92 -27.46 5.50
CA SER A 74 27.96 -26.35 4.54
C SER A 74 29.37 -26.08 4.03
N ALA A 75 30.37 -26.17 4.91
CA ALA A 75 31.78 -26.02 4.56
C ALA A 75 32.24 -27.02 3.47
N ARG A 76 31.68 -28.22 3.40
CA ARG A 76 31.98 -29.20 2.35
C ARG A 76 31.49 -28.72 0.99
N ILE A 77 30.25 -28.26 0.94
CA ILE A 77 29.64 -27.75 -0.31
C ILE A 77 30.39 -26.49 -0.78
N VAL A 78 30.67 -25.55 0.15
CA VAL A 78 31.43 -24.33 -0.14
C VAL A 78 32.80 -24.70 -0.73
N GLY A 79 33.51 -25.67 -0.15
CA GLY A 79 34.82 -26.11 -0.64
C GLY A 79 34.75 -26.69 -2.06
N ASP A 80 33.75 -27.54 -2.36
CA ASP A 80 33.57 -28.08 -3.72
C ASP A 80 33.20 -27.02 -4.74
N VAL A 81 32.33 -26.05 -4.38
CA VAL A 81 31.93 -24.94 -5.25
C VAL A 81 33.14 -24.06 -5.62
N ILE A 82 33.94 -23.67 -4.62
CA ILE A 82 35.12 -22.81 -4.85
C ILE A 82 36.17 -23.57 -5.64
N GLY A 83 36.45 -24.79 -5.26
CA GLY A 83 37.50 -25.59 -5.87
C GLY A 83 37.24 -25.96 -7.33
N LYS A 84 35.95 -26.14 -7.70
CA LYS A 84 35.60 -26.63 -9.03
C LYS A 84 35.02 -25.57 -9.96
N TYR A 85 34.18 -24.65 -9.44
CA TYR A 85 33.35 -23.83 -10.31
C TYR A 85 33.43 -22.32 -10.06
N HIS A 86 33.65 -21.87 -8.81
CA HIS A 86 33.48 -20.45 -8.48
C HIS A 86 34.70 -19.90 -7.71
N PRO A 87 35.73 -19.37 -8.37
CA PRO A 87 36.99 -18.97 -7.77
C PRO A 87 36.88 -17.62 -7.04
N HIS A 88 35.98 -17.52 -6.06
CA HIS A 88 35.75 -16.32 -5.25
C HIS A 88 35.77 -16.70 -3.76
N GLY A 89 35.68 -15.68 -2.87
CA GLY A 89 35.73 -15.89 -1.42
C GLY A 89 34.66 -16.84 -0.88
N ASP A 90 35.05 -17.66 0.06
CA ASP A 90 34.22 -18.65 0.75
C ASP A 90 33.00 -18.06 1.43
N VAL A 91 33.16 -16.87 2.03
CA VAL A 91 32.07 -16.13 2.67
C VAL A 91 30.95 -15.78 1.66
N ALA A 92 31.30 -15.33 0.45
CA ALA A 92 30.31 -14.98 -0.57
C ALA A 92 29.49 -16.18 -1.05
N VAL A 93 30.12 -17.34 -1.18
CA VAL A 93 29.44 -18.60 -1.51
C VAL A 93 28.58 -19.06 -0.37
N TYR A 94 29.09 -18.99 0.88
CA TYR A 94 28.32 -19.37 2.05
C TYR A 94 27.11 -18.45 2.26
N ASP A 95 27.26 -17.14 2.15
CA ASP A 95 26.13 -16.16 2.24
C ASP A 95 25.07 -16.42 1.17
N THR A 96 25.49 -16.86 -0.02
CA THR A 96 24.53 -17.28 -1.07
C THR A 96 23.74 -18.52 -0.64
N ILE A 97 24.41 -19.53 -0.08
CA ILE A 97 23.78 -20.73 0.46
C ILE A 97 22.82 -20.39 1.58
N VAL A 98 23.26 -19.52 2.52
CA VAL A 98 22.43 -19.03 3.64
C VAL A 98 21.15 -18.39 3.12
N ARG A 99 21.27 -17.48 2.15
CA ARG A 99 20.08 -16.82 1.57
C ARG A 99 19.14 -17.79 0.87
N MET A 100 19.65 -18.82 0.17
CA MET A 100 18.82 -19.86 -0.44
C MET A 100 18.16 -20.80 0.55
N ALA A 101 18.60 -20.82 1.82
CA ALA A 101 18.03 -21.61 2.90
C ALA A 101 17.07 -20.82 3.81
N GLN A 102 17.01 -19.48 3.69
CA GLN A 102 16.15 -18.61 4.51
C GLN A 102 14.73 -18.52 3.94
N ASP A 103 13.74 -18.91 4.72
CA ASP A 103 12.31 -18.86 4.36
C ASP A 103 11.70 -17.47 4.36
N PHE A 104 12.36 -16.48 4.99
CA PHE A 104 12.02 -15.07 4.95
C PHE A 104 12.73 -14.31 3.80
N SER A 105 13.70 -14.94 3.13
CA SER A 105 14.43 -14.37 1.97
C SER A 105 13.94 -14.93 0.64
N MET A 106 13.57 -16.22 0.61
CA MET A 106 13.12 -16.94 -0.58
C MET A 106 11.65 -17.34 -0.44
N ARG A 107 10.84 -17.05 -1.46
CA ARG A 107 9.44 -17.49 -1.44
C ARG A 107 9.33 -19.01 -1.50
N TYR A 108 10.20 -19.66 -2.28
CA TYR A 108 10.37 -21.10 -2.33
C TYR A 108 11.84 -21.43 -2.09
N VAL A 109 12.13 -22.01 -0.95
CA VAL A 109 13.50 -22.31 -0.50
C VAL A 109 14.12 -23.37 -1.38
N LEU A 110 15.35 -23.13 -1.83
CA LEU A 110 16.08 -24.08 -2.70
C LEU A 110 17.02 -25.00 -1.94
N ILE A 111 17.40 -24.62 -0.73
CA ILE A 111 18.29 -25.38 0.16
C ILE A 111 17.57 -25.64 1.46
N ASP A 112 17.53 -26.90 1.87
CA ASP A 112 17.05 -27.34 3.19
C ASP A 112 18.23 -27.30 4.16
N GLY A 113 18.16 -26.40 5.15
CA GLY A 113 19.23 -26.12 6.11
C GLY A 113 18.93 -26.66 7.50
N GLN A 114 19.97 -27.19 8.16
CA GLN A 114 19.93 -27.59 9.57
C GLN A 114 20.96 -26.78 10.36
N GLY A 115 20.49 -26.05 11.37
CA GLY A 115 21.31 -25.15 12.19
C GLY A 115 20.74 -23.74 12.19
N ASN A 116 21.55 -22.76 12.59
CA ASN A 116 21.17 -21.35 12.58
C ASN A 116 21.60 -20.69 11.26
N PHE A 117 20.62 -20.32 10.43
CA PHE A 117 20.79 -19.59 9.17
C PHE A 117 20.40 -18.10 9.28
N GLY A 118 20.38 -17.54 10.49
CA GLY A 118 19.97 -16.17 10.73
C GLY A 118 18.47 -16.05 11.03
N SER A 119 18.03 -14.83 11.27
CA SER A 119 16.63 -14.50 11.59
C SER A 119 16.18 -13.21 10.93
N VAL A 120 14.88 -12.92 11.00
CA VAL A 120 14.31 -11.64 10.55
C VAL A 120 14.80 -10.45 11.40
N ASP A 121 15.38 -10.70 12.56
CA ASP A 121 16.03 -9.69 13.42
C ASP A 121 17.39 -9.24 12.88
N GLY A 122 17.86 -9.90 11.84
CA GLY A 122 19.16 -9.59 11.23
C GLY A 122 20.32 -10.30 11.88
N ASP A 123 20.07 -11.31 12.69
CA ASP A 123 21.11 -12.19 13.22
C ASP A 123 21.88 -12.85 12.08
N GLY A 124 23.19 -12.90 12.20
CA GLY A 124 24.02 -13.61 11.24
C GLY A 124 23.86 -15.13 11.34
N ALA A 125 24.05 -15.83 10.22
CA ALA A 125 24.12 -17.28 10.22
C ALA A 125 25.33 -17.77 11.04
N ALA A 126 25.20 -18.96 11.64
CA ALA A 126 26.32 -19.63 12.29
C ALA A 126 27.43 -19.94 11.25
N ALA A 127 28.70 -20.02 11.70
CA ALA A 127 29.79 -20.34 10.79
C ALA A 127 29.55 -21.68 10.06
N MET A 128 29.95 -21.77 8.76
CA MET A 128 29.70 -22.91 7.87
C MET A 128 30.13 -24.27 8.36
N ARG A 129 31.00 -24.33 9.38
CA ARG A 129 31.39 -25.59 10.04
C ARG A 129 30.33 -26.15 10.97
N TYR A 130 29.36 -25.33 11.41
CA TYR A 130 28.29 -25.73 12.32
C TYR A 130 26.99 -26.03 11.59
N THR A 131 26.74 -25.40 10.45
CA THR A 131 25.53 -25.61 9.66
C THR A 131 25.65 -26.80 8.70
N GLU A 132 24.54 -27.43 8.40
CA GLU A 132 24.40 -28.54 7.49
C GLU A 132 23.30 -28.28 6.47
N ILE A 133 23.48 -28.74 5.26
CA ILE A 133 22.57 -28.48 4.14
C ILE A 133 22.35 -29.71 3.26
N ARG A 134 21.22 -29.70 2.57
CA ARG A 134 20.89 -30.55 1.41
C ARG A 134 19.98 -29.76 0.47
N MET A 135 19.79 -30.24 -0.76
CA MET A 135 18.83 -29.61 -1.68
C MET A 135 17.42 -29.73 -1.14
N ALA A 136 16.61 -28.69 -1.28
CA ALA A 136 15.17 -28.77 -1.06
C ALA A 136 14.51 -29.58 -2.20
N LYS A 137 13.32 -30.13 -1.95
CA LYS A 137 12.62 -30.96 -2.94
C LYS A 137 12.35 -30.21 -4.24
N ILE A 138 11.95 -28.94 -4.19
CA ILE A 138 11.70 -28.12 -5.36
C ILE A 138 12.96 -27.83 -6.20
N ALA A 139 14.16 -27.82 -5.59
CA ALA A 139 15.40 -27.58 -6.32
C ALA A 139 15.70 -28.71 -7.33
N HIS A 140 15.15 -29.91 -7.14
CA HIS A 140 15.27 -30.99 -8.11
C HIS A 140 14.53 -30.71 -9.40
N GLU A 141 13.44 -29.94 -9.38
CA GLU A 141 12.72 -29.51 -10.59
C GLU A 141 13.54 -28.51 -11.44
N MET A 142 14.52 -27.84 -10.82
CA MET A 142 15.46 -26.98 -11.56
C MET A 142 16.56 -27.78 -12.28
N LEU A 143 16.91 -28.96 -11.77
CA LEU A 143 17.97 -29.84 -12.26
C LEU A 143 17.42 -31.07 -13.03
N ALA A 144 16.10 -31.16 -13.17
CA ALA A 144 15.45 -32.29 -13.81
C ALA A 144 16.00 -32.53 -15.22
N ASP A 145 16.34 -33.79 -15.48
CA ASP A 145 16.84 -34.23 -16.80
C ASP A 145 18.16 -33.56 -17.26
N ILE A 146 18.98 -32.99 -16.34
CA ILE A 146 20.24 -32.32 -16.68
C ILE A 146 21.26 -33.24 -17.32
N GLU A 147 21.23 -34.55 -17.00
CA GLU A 147 22.10 -35.58 -17.54
C GLU A 147 21.70 -36.03 -18.97
N GLU A 148 20.57 -35.54 -19.50
CA GLU A 148 20.00 -35.92 -20.79
C GLU A 148 20.30 -34.89 -21.92
N GLU A 149 21.46 -34.23 -21.86
CA GLU A 149 21.92 -33.22 -22.85
C GLU A 149 20.93 -32.07 -23.09
N THR A 150 20.08 -31.76 -22.08
CA THR A 150 18.99 -30.78 -22.18
C THR A 150 19.48 -29.35 -22.28
N VAL A 151 20.66 -29.07 -21.71
CA VAL A 151 21.28 -27.74 -21.71
C VAL A 151 22.75 -27.81 -22.11
N ASN A 152 23.32 -26.64 -22.46
CA ASN A 152 24.72 -26.57 -22.82
C ASN A 152 25.61 -26.48 -21.58
N PHE A 153 26.76 -27.12 -21.64
CA PHE A 153 27.82 -27.05 -20.66
C PHE A 153 28.99 -26.26 -21.24
N GLY A 154 29.66 -25.52 -20.39
CA GLY A 154 30.89 -24.80 -20.73
C GLY A 154 32.00 -25.21 -19.77
N PRO A 155 33.27 -24.88 -20.11
CA PRO A 155 34.36 -25.09 -19.18
C PRO A 155 34.25 -24.19 -17.97
N ASN A 156 34.71 -24.67 -16.83
CA ASN A 156 34.88 -23.86 -15.63
C ASN A 156 36.05 -22.83 -15.82
N TYR A 157 36.41 -22.12 -14.79
CA TYR A 157 37.42 -21.04 -14.81
C TYR A 157 38.83 -21.50 -15.22
N ASP A 158 39.22 -22.75 -15.01
CA ASP A 158 40.54 -23.33 -15.36
C ASP A 158 40.49 -24.41 -16.46
N GLY A 159 39.31 -24.73 -16.97
CA GLY A 159 39.09 -25.75 -18.00
C GLY A 159 39.17 -27.20 -17.53
N SER A 160 39.30 -27.44 -16.21
CA SER A 160 39.40 -28.79 -15.62
C SER A 160 38.05 -29.49 -15.49
N GLU A 161 36.95 -28.75 -15.33
CA GLU A 161 35.61 -29.26 -15.14
C GLU A 161 34.64 -28.54 -16.10
N HIS A 162 33.44 -29.13 -16.22
CA HIS A 162 32.37 -28.50 -17.01
C HIS A 162 31.22 -28.11 -16.10
N GLU A 163 30.62 -26.95 -16.36
CA GLU A 163 29.44 -26.44 -15.62
C GLU A 163 28.31 -26.12 -16.59
N PRO A 164 27.03 -26.26 -16.16
CA PRO A 164 25.90 -25.91 -16.98
C PRO A 164 25.80 -24.39 -17.13
N LEU A 165 25.60 -23.93 -18.38
CA LEU A 165 25.42 -22.51 -18.69
C LEU A 165 24.04 -21.99 -18.24
N VAL A 166 23.04 -22.89 -18.12
CA VAL A 166 21.68 -22.66 -17.65
C VAL A 166 21.13 -23.98 -17.12
N LEU A 167 20.19 -23.94 -16.17
CA LEU A 167 19.52 -25.16 -15.70
C LEU A 167 18.23 -25.45 -16.49
N PRO A 168 17.85 -26.73 -16.65
CA PRO A 168 16.66 -27.15 -17.40
C PRO A 168 15.37 -27.01 -16.54
N THR A 169 15.23 -25.95 -15.80
CA THR A 169 14.17 -25.73 -14.81
C THR A 169 12.76 -25.97 -15.37
N ARG A 170 11.90 -26.65 -14.57
CA ARG A 170 10.50 -26.95 -14.91
C ARG A 170 9.50 -25.86 -14.52
N PHE A 171 9.91 -24.83 -13.80
CA PHE A 171 9.05 -23.73 -13.39
C PHE A 171 9.75 -22.37 -13.60
N PRO A 172 9.03 -21.26 -13.78
CA PRO A 172 9.59 -19.95 -14.08
C PRO A 172 10.23 -19.31 -12.82
N ALA A 173 11.39 -19.83 -12.43
CA ALA A 173 12.05 -19.53 -11.16
C ALA A 173 12.42 -18.05 -11.02
N LEU A 174 12.63 -17.31 -12.12
CA LEU A 174 12.89 -15.87 -12.09
C LEU A 174 11.74 -15.09 -11.46
N LEU A 175 10.49 -15.42 -11.79
CA LEU A 175 9.31 -14.79 -11.19
C LEU A 175 8.98 -15.38 -9.82
N VAL A 176 9.08 -16.70 -9.69
CA VAL A 176 8.69 -17.40 -8.44
C VAL A 176 9.53 -16.96 -7.25
N ASN A 177 10.86 -16.87 -7.39
CA ASN A 177 11.74 -16.43 -6.30
C ASN A 177 12.27 -15.00 -6.45
N GLY A 178 12.03 -14.37 -7.61
CA GLY A 178 12.58 -13.05 -7.88
C GLY A 178 14.10 -13.03 -7.97
N SER A 179 14.65 -11.84 -8.12
CA SER A 179 16.11 -11.62 -8.08
C SER A 179 16.41 -10.16 -7.81
N SER A 180 17.44 -9.86 -7.01
CA SER A 180 17.95 -8.51 -6.81
C SER A 180 19.45 -8.47 -7.02
N GLY A 181 19.97 -7.43 -7.68
CA GLY A 181 21.41 -7.30 -7.94
C GLY A 181 21.78 -5.94 -8.49
N ILE A 182 23.00 -5.54 -8.18
CA ILE A 182 23.58 -4.28 -8.64
C ILE A 182 24.77 -4.60 -9.54
N ALA A 183 24.72 -4.18 -10.79
CA ALA A 183 25.78 -4.32 -11.78
C ALA A 183 26.38 -2.95 -12.14
N VAL A 184 27.30 -2.92 -13.09
CA VAL A 184 27.87 -1.66 -13.57
C VAL A 184 26.85 -0.97 -14.49
N GLY A 185 26.40 0.22 -14.11
CA GLY A 185 25.45 1.02 -14.89
C GLY A 185 24.00 0.54 -14.90
N MET A 186 23.68 -0.57 -14.24
CA MET A 186 22.32 -1.11 -14.16
C MET A 186 22.10 -1.93 -12.89
N ALA A 187 20.83 -2.11 -12.53
CA ALA A 187 20.43 -2.96 -11.42
C ALA A 187 19.23 -3.81 -11.84
N THR A 188 19.02 -4.92 -11.17
CA THR A 188 17.81 -5.73 -11.26
C THR A 188 17.14 -5.82 -9.91
N ASN A 189 15.82 -5.77 -9.88
CA ASN A 189 15.03 -6.00 -8.67
C ASN A 189 13.66 -6.56 -9.08
N ILE A 190 13.58 -7.88 -9.15
CA ILE A 190 12.40 -8.63 -9.58
C ILE A 190 11.75 -9.20 -8.32
N PRO A 191 10.48 -8.88 -8.03
CA PRO A 191 9.81 -9.39 -6.85
C PRO A 191 9.47 -10.88 -6.99
N PRO A 192 9.37 -11.63 -5.88
CA PRO A 192 8.89 -13.00 -5.90
C PRO A 192 7.37 -13.07 -6.10
N HIS A 193 6.88 -14.23 -6.60
CA HIS A 193 5.47 -14.46 -6.90
C HIS A 193 5.03 -15.85 -6.44
N ASN A 194 3.73 -16.03 -6.27
CA ASN A 194 3.13 -17.31 -6.00
C ASN A 194 3.34 -18.28 -7.17
N LEU A 195 3.73 -19.52 -6.89
CA LEU A 195 4.00 -20.53 -7.90
C LEU A 195 2.74 -20.88 -8.69
N THR A 196 1.61 -21.04 -8.01
CA THR A 196 0.32 -21.40 -8.63
C THR A 196 -0.11 -20.33 -9.61
N ASP A 197 -0.05 -19.04 -9.22
CA ASP A 197 -0.43 -17.92 -10.08
C ASP A 197 0.50 -17.81 -11.28
N THR A 198 1.81 -17.99 -11.06
CA THR A 198 2.81 -17.90 -12.13
C THR A 198 2.69 -19.04 -13.12
N VAL A 199 2.43 -20.27 -12.65
CA VAL A 199 2.19 -21.43 -13.52
C VAL A 199 0.88 -21.23 -14.30
N ASN A 200 -0.19 -20.74 -13.67
CA ASN A 200 -1.45 -20.44 -14.35
C ASN A 200 -1.26 -19.41 -15.48
N ALA A 201 -0.44 -18.38 -15.26
CA ALA A 201 -0.08 -17.42 -16.31
C ALA A 201 0.72 -18.05 -17.44
N CYS A 202 1.66 -18.99 -17.14
CA CYS A 202 2.37 -19.78 -18.16
C CYS A 202 1.41 -20.65 -18.96
N LEU A 203 0.50 -21.35 -18.29
CA LEU A 203 -0.50 -22.21 -18.95
C LEU A 203 -1.40 -21.40 -19.90
N ARG A 204 -1.86 -20.23 -19.44
CA ARG A 204 -2.66 -19.34 -20.28
C ARG A 204 -1.89 -18.88 -21.54
N LEU A 205 -0.63 -18.49 -21.39
CA LEU A 205 0.22 -18.08 -22.50
C LEU A 205 0.61 -19.26 -23.41
N LEU A 206 0.67 -20.47 -22.86
CA LEU A 206 0.93 -21.70 -23.63
C LEU A 206 -0.26 -22.06 -24.53
N ASP A 207 -1.50 -21.82 -24.03
CA ASP A 207 -2.74 -22.05 -24.77
C ASP A 207 -2.97 -21.02 -25.86
N GLU A 208 -2.78 -19.75 -25.52
CA GLU A 208 -2.99 -18.61 -26.40
C GLU A 208 -1.75 -17.71 -26.41
N PRO A 209 -0.78 -17.92 -27.30
CA PRO A 209 0.46 -17.14 -27.36
C PRO A 209 0.24 -15.63 -27.56
N GLU A 210 -0.89 -15.24 -28.16
CA GLU A 210 -1.26 -13.84 -28.39
C GLU A 210 -2.02 -13.19 -27.21
N THR A 211 -2.15 -13.90 -26.07
CA THR A 211 -2.79 -13.36 -24.85
C THR A 211 -2.24 -11.97 -24.51
N GLU A 212 -3.14 -11.02 -24.29
CA GLU A 212 -2.80 -9.66 -23.91
C GLU A 212 -2.16 -9.61 -22.50
N ILE A 213 -1.24 -8.68 -22.31
CA ILE A 213 -0.49 -8.57 -21.05
C ILE A 213 -1.42 -8.28 -19.85
N ASP A 214 -2.51 -7.55 -20.07
CA ASP A 214 -3.49 -7.23 -19.02
C ASP A 214 -4.21 -8.49 -18.48
N GLU A 215 -4.43 -9.48 -19.32
CA GLU A 215 -5.00 -10.77 -18.90
C GLU A 215 -4.01 -11.55 -18.02
N LEU A 216 -2.74 -11.58 -18.40
CA LEU A 216 -1.68 -12.20 -17.59
C LEU A 216 -1.51 -11.49 -16.23
N ILE A 217 -1.65 -10.14 -16.22
CA ILE A 217 -1.64 -9.35 -15.00
C ILE A 217 -2.83 -9.70 -14.09
N ASN A 218 -4.00 -9.94 -14.66
CA ASN A 218 -5.17 -10.33 -13.87
C ASN A 218 -5.04 -11.73 -13.26
N ILE A 219 -4.29 -12.64 -13.90
CA ILE A 219 -4.00 -13.98 -13.36
C ILE A 219 -2.96 -13.88 -12.22
N LEU A 220 -1.84 -13.18 -12.45
CA LEU A 220 -0.75 -13.07 -11.50
C LEU A 220 -1.06 -12.10 -10.36
N GLN A 221 -1.92 -11.10 -10.61
CA GLN A 221 -2.39 -10.03 -9.74
C GLN A 221 -1.28 -9.14 -9.16
N ALA A 222 -0.44 -9.67 -8.27
CA ALA A 222 0.61 -8.94 -7.58
C ALA A 222 1.75 -9.89 -7.12
N PRO A 223 2.91 -9.36 -6.73
CA PRO A 223 3.96 -10.12 -6.05
C PRO A 223 3.44 -10.89 -4.82
N ASP A 224 4.15 -11.92 -4.43
CA ASP A 224 3.85 -12.70 -3.23
C ASP A 224 5.14 -12.84 -2.40
N PHE A 225 5.25 -12.05 -1.35
CA PHE A 225 6.48 -11.96 -0.56
C PHE A 225 6.56 -13.06 0.50
N PRO A 226 7.78 -13.58 0.78
CA PRO A 226 7.95 -14.66 1.77
C PRO A 226 7.54 -14.26 3.19
N THR A 227 7.63 -12.98 3.54
CA THR A 227 7.25 -12.43 4.85
C THR A 227 5.78 -12.02 4.96
N GLY A 228 4.95 -12.33 3.94
CA GLY A 228 3.55 -11.93 3.91
C GLY A 228 3.37 -10.43 3.62
N ALA A 229 2.81 -9.72 4.57
CA ALA A 229 2.43 -8.31 4.50
C ALA A 229 1.32 -8.02 3.47
N THR A 230 0.76 -6.82 3.51
CA THR A 230 -0.31 -6.39 2.60
C THR A 230 0.24 -5.49 1.50
N ILE A 231 -0.03 -5.82 0.25
CA ILE A 231 0.27 -4.97 -0.91
C ILE A 231 -0.83 -3.90 -1.01
N TYR A 232 -0.43 -2.63 -0.99
CA TYR A 232 -1.35 -1.50 -0.94
C TYR A 232 -1.35 -0.73 -2.26
N GLY A 233 -2.45 -0.86 -3.01
CA GLY A 233 -2.60 -0.30 -4.36
C GLY A 233 -1.92 -1.13 -5.45
N LEU A 234 -2.59 -1.28 -6.60
CA LEU A 234 -2.14 -2.11 -7.72
C LEU A 234 -1.60 -1.31 -8.92
N SER A 235 -1.69 0.02 -8.91
CA SER A 235 -1.27 0.86 -10.05
C SER A 235 0.21 0.68 -10.38
N GLY A 236 1.08 0.77 -9.38
CA GLY A 236 2.53 0.61 -9.55
C GLY A 236 2.95 -0.83 -9.86
N VAL A 237 2.19 -1.84 -9.41
CA VAL A 237 2.37 -3.25 -9.78
C VAL A 237 2.07 -3.43 -11.27
N ARG A 238 0.92 -2.94 -11.74
CA ARG A 238 0.49 -3.02 -13.15
C ARG A 238 1.46 -2.31 -14.08
N GLU A 239 1.94 -1.13 -13.68
CA GLU A 239 2.97 -0.41 -14.41
C GLU A 239 4.26 -1.24 -14.50
N GLY A 240 4.72 -1.82 -13.38
CA GLY A 240 5.89 -2.70 -13.31
C GLY A 240 5.78 -3.88 -14.26
N TYR A 241 4.64 -4.56 -14.31
CA TYR A 241 4.42 -5.71 -15.19
C TYR A 241 4.34 -5.32 -16.68
N LYS A 242 3.78 -4.14 -17.00
CA LYS A 242 3.68 -3.64 -18.37
C LYS A 242 5.00 -3.12 -18.93
N THR A 243 5.77 -2.40 -18.11
CA THR A 243 6.95 -1.66 -18.57
C THR A 243 8.28 -2.25 -18.10
N GLY A 244 8.25 -3.18 -17.15
CA GLY A 244 9.43 -3.68 -16.45
C GLY A 244 9.91 -2.78 -15.30
N ARG A 245 9.28 -1.61 -15.07
CA ARG A 245 9.58 -0.69 -13.96
C ARG A 245 8.32 -0.24 -13.26
N GLY A 246 8.33 -0.29 -11.93
CA GLY A 246 7.19 0.10 -11.13
C GLY A 246 7.54 0.17 -9.64
N ARG A 247 6.54 0.45 -8.82
CA ARG A 247 6.69 0.52 -7.36
C ARG A 247 5.55 -0.21 -6.67
N VAL A 248 5.88 -1.15 -5.79
CA VAL A 248 4.93 -1.87 -4.94
C VAL A 248 5.02 -1.29 -3.54
N VAL A 249 3.90 -0.85 -2.98
CA VAL A 249 3.82 -0.42 -1.59
C VAL A 249 3.40 -1.62 -0.75
N MET A 250 4.16 -1.90 0.31
CA MET A 250 3.92 -2.99 1.25
C MET A 250 3.67 -2.41 2.64
N ARG A 251 2.64 -2.88 3.32
CA ARG A 251 2.37 -2.57 4.73
C ARG A 251 2.45 -3.83 5.56
N GLY A 252 3.10 -3.74 6.72
CA GLY A 252 3.07 -4.81 7.71
C GLY A 252 1.63 -5.14 8.10
N LYS A 253 1.35 -6.41 8.34
CA LYS A 253 0.04 -6.84 8.82
C LYS A 253 -0.08 -6.56 10.30
N THR A 254 -1.16 -5.91 10.68
CA THR A 254 -1.40 -5.48 12.05
C THR A 254 -2.85 -5.72 12.44
N HIS A 255 -3.08 -5.94 13.73
CA HIS A 255 -4.42 -5.93 14.31
C HIS A 255 -4.41 -5.20 15.65
N ILE A 256 -5.59 -4.82 16.13
CA ILE A 256 -5.75 -4.10 17.38
C ILE A 256 -6.36 -5.05 18.41
N GLU A 257 -5.72 -5.13 19.58
CA GLU A 257 -6.23 -5.92 20.73
C GLU A 257 -6.56 -5.00 21.89
N PRO A 258 -7.72 -5.21 22.56
CA PRO A 258 -8.02 -4.54 23.81
C PRO A 258 -7.17 -5.12 24.96
N ILE A 259 -6.53 -4.27 25.75
CA ILE A 259 -5.68 -4.66 26.89
C ILE A 259 -6.16 -4.04 28.20
N GLY A 260 -5.80 -4.69 29.32
CA GLY A 260 -6.18 -4.28 30.68
C GLY A 260 -7.38 -5.04 31.25
N LYS A 261 -7.72 -4.81 32.54
CA LYS A 261 -8.74 -5.61 33.25
C LYS A 261 -10.17 -5.45 32.69
N ASN A 262 -10.44 -4.36 31.95
CA ASN A 262 -11.77 -4.05 31.38
C ASN A 262 -11.69 -3.65 29.91
N GLY A 263 -10.57 -3.85 29.20
CA GLY A 263 -10.39 -3.37 27.83
C GLY A 263 -10.21 -1.85 27.70
N GLU A 264 -9.78 -1.19 28.77
CA GLU A 264 -9.67 0.28 28.84
C GLU A 264 -8.54 0.89 27.99
N ARG A 265 -7.67 0.06 27.43
CA ARG A 265 -6.57 0.46 26.56
C ARG A 265 -6.51 -0.47 25.37
N GLU A 266 -5.92 -0.02 24.29
CA GLU A 266 -5.68 -0.79 23.09
C GLU A 266 -4.17 -1.03 22.89
N ALA A 267 -3.84 -2.10 22.19
CA ALA A 267 -2.50 -2.36 21.71
C ALA A 267 -2.55 -2.65 20.22
N ILE A 268 -1.58 -2.12 19.48
CA ILE A 268 -1.34 -2.47 18.08
C ILE A 268 -0.36 -3.64 18.09
N ILE A 269 -0.79 -4.75 17.47
CA ILE A 269 0.02 -5.96 17.32
C ILE A 269 0.51 -5.99 15.87
N ILE A 270 1.81 -6.20 15.68
CA ILE A 270 2.41 -6.41 14.36
C ILE A 270 2.66 -7.91 14.20
N ASP A 271 1.97 -8.54 13.24
CA ASP A 271 2.06 -9.96 12.92
C ASP A 271 3.04 -10.23 11.78
N GLU A 272 3.13 -9.32 10.81
CA GLU A 272 4.00 -9.44 9.65
C GLU A 272 4.63 -8.08 9.32
N ILE A 273 5.86 -8.11 8.80
CA ILE A 273 6.60 -6.92 8.37
C ILE A 273 6.85 -6.96 6.86
N PRO A 274 7.04 -5.80 6.21
CA PRO A 274 7.37 -5.74 4.80
C PRO A 274 8.64 -6.51 4.45
N TYR A 275 8.67 -7.07 3.25
CA TYR A 275 9.81 -7.84 2.75
C TYR A 275 11.13 -7.06 2.80
N GLN A 276 12.20 -7.70 3.25
CA GLN A 276 13.56 -7.14 3.44
C GLN A 276 13.68 -6.12 4.58
N VAL A 277 12.65 -5.89 5.37
CA VAL A 277 12.73 -5.07 6.58
C VAL A 277 13.31 -5.90 7.74
N ASN A 278 14.21 -5.30 8.50
CA ASN A 278 14.78 -5.90 9.71
C ASN A 278 13.89 -5.56 10.91
N LYS A 279 13.35 -6.60 11.60
CA LYS A 279 12.41 -6.43 12.72
C LYS A 279 13.05 -5.67 13.88
N ALA A 280 14.26 -6.03 14.30
CA ALA A 280 14.93 -5.38 15.43
C ALA A 280 15.16 -3.88 15.17
N LYS A 281 15.60 -3.50 13.97
CA LYS A 281 15.77 -2.08 13.59
C LYS A 281 14.44 -1.34 13.51
N LEU A 282 13.37 -2.00 13.07
CA LEU A 282 12.02 -1.42 13.06
C LEU A 282 11.58 -1.11 14.49
N VAL A 283 11.69 -2.07 15.41
CA VAL A 283 11.36 -1.91 16.83
C VAL A 283 12.22 -0.82 17.49
N GLU A 284 13.51 -0.80 17.22
CA GLU A 284 14.44 0.24 17.70
C GLU A 284 13.99 1.63 17.23
N LYS A 285 13.64 1.77 15.94
CA LYS A 285 13.19 3.04 15.35
C LYS A 285 11.87 3.53 15.96
N ILE A 286 10.92 2.63 16.21
CA ILE A 286 9.69 2.96 16.92
C ILE A 286 10.02 3.50 18.32
N GLY A 287 10.90 2.81 19.06
CA GLY A 287 11.35 3.24 20.39
C GLY A 287 12.07 4.60 20.39
N GLU A 288 12.83 4.94 19.34
CA GLU A 288 13.44 6.27 19.15
C GLU A 288 12.36 7.35 18.97
N LEU A 289 11.41 7.14 18.06
CA LEU A 289 10.33 8.10 17.78
C LEU A 289 9.48 8.39 19.01
N VAL A 290 9.23 7.37 19.86
CA VAL A 290 8.53 7.54 21.14
C VAL A 290 9.35 8.36 22.13
N ARG A 291 10.67 8.13 22.23
CA ARG A 291 11.57 8.91 23.10
C ARG A 291 11.71 10.34 22.65
N GLU A 292 11.76 10.59 21.36
CA GLU A 292 11.82 11.92 20.74
C GLU A 292 10.46 12.67 20.78
N LYS A 293 9.38 12.01 21.24
CA LYS A 293 8.01 12.52 21.24
C LYS A 293 7.48 12.89 19.84
N THR A 294 8.06 12.30 18.80
CA THR A 294 7.55 12.41 17.43
C THR A 294 6.37 11.48 17.21
N LEU A 295 6.37 10.33 17.90
CA LEU A 295 5.26 9.40 17.98
C LEU A 295 4.69 9.47 19.40
N GLU A 296 3.56 10.15 19.53
CA GLU A 296 2.83 10.26 20.80
C GLU A 296 1.80 9.13 20.92
N GLY A 297 1.26 8.91 22.11
CA GLY A 297 0.20 7.89 22.32
C GLY A 297 0.70 6.50 22.70
N VAL A 298 1.98 6.17 22.52
CA VAL A 298 2.55 4.87 22.92
C VAL A 298 2.92 4.88 24.40
N SER A 299 2.55 3.82 25.14
CA SER A 299 2.90 3.62 26.55
C SER A 299 4.00 2.61 26.75
N ASP A 300 4.03 1.50 25.96
CA ASP A 300 5.04 0.46 26.05
C ASP A 300 5.25 -0.21 24.68
N LEU A 301 6.43 -0.78 24.48
CA LEU A 301 6.83 -1.45 23.24
C LEU A 301 7.57 -2.73 23.61
N ARG A 302 7.06 -3.89 23.17
CA ARG A 302 7.65 -5.21 23.45
C ARG A 302 7.69 -6.07 22.20
N ASP A 303 8.72 -6.89 22.09
CA ASP A 303 8.80 -7.99 21.13
C ASP A 303 8.49 -9.30 21.86
N GLU A 304 7.36 -9.90 21.52
CA GLU A 304 6.86 -11.17 22.06
C GLU A 304 6.92 -12.30 21.01
N SER A 305 7.69 -12.09 19.93
CA SER A 305 7.84 -13.08 18.86
C SER A 305 8.44 -14.37 19.37
N ASP A 306 7.86 -15.50 18.99
CA ASP A 306 8.31 -16.83 19.36
C ASP A 306 8.22 -17.83 18.17
N LYS A 307 8.25 -19.14 18.45
CA LYS A 307 8.18 -20.20 17.45
C LYS A 307 6.84 -20.25 16.71
N SER A 308 5.78 -19.68 17.28
CA SER A 308 4.44 -19.64 16.68
C SER A 308 4.28 -18.51 15.67
N GLY A 309 5.14 -17.50 15.73
CA GLY A 309 5.11 -16.39 14.78
C GLY A 309 5.70 -15.10 15.33
N MET A 310 5.62 -14.07 14.50
CA MET A 310 6.01 -12.71 14.87
C MET A 310 4.88 -12.06 15.69
N ARG A 311 5.26 -11.38 16.77
CA ARG A 311 4.34 -10.63 17.60
C ARG A 311 5.05 -9.44 18.24
N VAL A 312 4.95 -8.26 17.65
CA VAL A 312 5.44 -7.03 18.27
C VAL A 312 4.25 -6.26 18.82
N VAL A 313 4.29 -5.98 20.12
CA VAL A 313 3.18 -5.36 20.88
C VAL A 313 3.51 -3.90 21.15
N ILE A 314 2.64 -3.00 20.70
CA ILE A 314 2.72 -1.56 20.93
C ILE A 314 1.50 -1.17 21.77
N GLU A 315 1.70 -1.01 23.10
CA GLU A 315 0.61 -0.59 24.00
C GLU A 315 0.36 0.90 23.88
N LEU A 316 -0.91 1.29 23.80
CA LEU A 316 -1.32 2.68 23.74
C LEU A 316 -1.67 3.25 25.12
N LYS A 317 -1.59 4.56 25.26
CA LYS A 317 -2.09 5.28 26.43
C LYS A 317 -3.63 5.25 26.41
N ARG A 318 -4.24 5.56 27.55
CA ARG A 318 -5.72 5.68 27.65
C ARG A 318 -6.22 6.79 26.72
N ASN A 319 -7.35 6.53 26.06
CA ASN A 319 -8.06 7.45 25.16
C ASN A 319 -7.28 7.84 23.89
N GLU A 320 -6.25 7.08 23.51
CA GLU A 320 -5.58 7.26 22.23
C GLU A 320 -6.26 6.41 21.16
N ASN A 321 -6.35 6.95 19.95
CA ASN A 321 -6.93 6.25 18.83
C ASN A 321 -5.86 5.38 18.14
N ALA A 322 -6.06 4.07 18.14
CA ALA A 322 -5.11 3.12 17.57
C ALA A 322 -4.89 3.32 16.06
N GLU A 323 -5.92 3.69 15.30
CA GLU A 323 -5.80 3.91 13.85
C GLU A 323 -4.89 5.10 13.53
N VAL A 324 -4.99 6.18 14.30
CA VAL A 324 -4.14 7.37 14.11
C VAL A 324 -2.68 7.04 14.39
N VAL A 325 -2.41 6.32 15.49
CA VAL A 325 -1.05 5.90 15.83
C VAL A 325 -0.51 4.92 14.78
N LEU A 326 -1.34 4.00 14.28
CA LEU A 326 -0.98 3.07 13.22
C LEU A 326 -0.64 3.81 11.91
N ASN A 327 -1.41 4.81 11.53
CA ASN A 327 -1.13 5.64 10.36
C ASN A 327 0.20 6.41 10.51
N GLN A 328 0.49 6.91 11.72
CA GLN A 328 1.78 7.53 12.02
C GLN A 328 2.94 6.53 11.92
N LEU A 329 2.77 5.29 12.41
CA LEU A 329 3.75 4.22 12.27
C LEU A 329 4.04 3.92 10.80
N TYR A 330 3.01 3.81 9.95
CA TYR A 330 3.19 3.63 8.51
C TYR A 330 3.94 4.78 7.83
N LYS A 331 3.73 6.02 8.26
CA LYS A 331 4.38 7.19 7.67
C LYS A 331 5.82 7.40 8.16
N LEU A 332 6.11 7.07 9.41
CA LEU A 332 7.37 7.42 10.08
C LEU A 332 8.36 6.26 10.15
N THR A 333 7.94 5.03 9.85
CA THR A 333 8.75 3.82 9.98
C THR A 333 8.70 2.92 8.76
N GLN A 334 9.54 1.88 8.74
CA GLN A 334 9.52 0.85 7.70
C GLN A 334 8.37 -0.18 7.86
N LEU A 335 7.40 0.07 8.74
CA LEU A 335 6.16 -0.73 8.78
C LEU A 335 5.36 -0.58 7.47
N GLN A 336 5.52 0.53 6.76
CA GLN A 336 5.23 0.68 5.36
C GLN A 336 6.52 0.93 4.59
N ASP A 337 6.81 0.09 3.60
CA ASP A 337 7.97 0.25 2.73
C ASP A 337 7.57 0.01 1.27
N SER A 338 8.43 0.38 0.35
CA SER A 338 8.18 0.22 -1.08
C SER A 338 9.25 -0.60 -1.76
N PHE A 339 8.82 -1.60 -2.52
CA PHE A 339 9.67 -2.40 -3.39
C PHE A 339 9.69 -1.80 -4.80
N GLY A 340 10.86 -1.35 -5.26
CA GLY A 340 11.02 -0.83 -6.63
C GLY A 340 11.18 -1.96 -7.62
N ILE A 341 10.22 -2.20 -8.50
CA ILE A 341 10.32 -3.19 -9.57
C ILE A 341 11.29 -2.68 -10.64
N ASN A 342 12.25 -3.52 -11.03
CA ASN A 342 13.14 -3.31 -12.16
C ASN A 342 13.49 -4.68 -12.79
N MET A 343 12.74 -5.11 -13.81
CA MET A 343 12.82 -6.45 -14.38
C MET A 343 13.93 -6.55 -15.44
N VAL A 344 15.17 -6.38 -15.00
CA VAL A 344 16.34 -6.57 -15.87
C VAL A 344 16.87 -7.98 -15.71
N ALA A 345 16.98 -8.74 -16.81
CA ALA A 345 17.55 -10.09 -16.85
C ALA A 345 18.38 -10.30 -18.11
N LEU A 346 19.16 -11.37 -18.14
CA LEU A 346 19.95 -11.77 -19.31
C LEU A 346 19.07 -12.58 -20.26
N VAL A 347 18.97 -12.11 -21.50
CA VAL A 347 18.39 -12.82 -22.64
C VAL A 347 19.49 -13.05 -23.65
N ASP A 348 19.81 -14.31 -23.91
CA ASP A 348 20.91 -14.70 -24.81
C ASP A 348 22.23 -13.99 -24.46
N GLY A 349 22.54 -13.87 -23.15
CA GLY A 349 23.76 -13.23 -22.64
C GLY A 349 23.75 -11.70 -22.66
N GLN A 350 22.66 -11.05 -23.05
CA GLN A 350 22.53 -9.60 -23.07
C GLN A 350 21.53 -9.10 -22.02
N PRO A 351 21.87 -8.06 -21.25
CA PRO A 351 20.94 -7.48 -20.30
C PRO A 351 19.80 -6.76 -21.02
N ARG A 352 18.56 -7.09 -20.66
CA ARG A 352 17.35 -6.47 -21.21
C ARG A 352 16.37 -6.14 -20.09
N LEU A 353 15.69 -5.01 -20.22
CA LEU A 353 14.51 -4.69 -19.42
C LEU A 353 13.32 -5.43 -20.06
N LEU A 354 12.65 -6.26 -19.28
CA LEU A 354 11.58 -7.14 -19.74
C LEU A 354 10.26 -6.79 -19.07
N ASN A 355 9.15 -7.01 -19.76
CA ASN A 355 7.82 -7.02 -19.19
C ASN A 355 7.41 -8.45 -18.78
N LEU A 356 6.26 -8.59 -18.11
CA LEU A 356 5.77 -9.88 -17.64
C LEU A 356 5.62 -10.90 -18.77
N LYS A 357 4.96 -10.53 -19.88
CA LYS A 357 4.74 -11.43 -21.03
C LYS A 357 6.06 -11.91 -21.61
N GLN A 358 7.06 -11.03 -21.73
CA GLN A 358 8.37 -11.37 -22.26
C GLN A 358 9.11 -12.39 -21.39
N ILE A 359 9.07 -12.23 -20.05
CA ILE A 359 9.72 -13.18 -19.13
C ILE A 359 9.09 -14.57 -19.25
N LEU A 360 7.75 -14.64 -19.25
CA LEU A 360 7.04 -15.92 -19.40
C LEU A 360 7.29 -16.56 -20.77
N SER A 361 7.35 -15.75 -21.84
CA SER A 361 7.63 -16.24 -23.20
C SER A 361 9.03 -16.83 -23.32
N GLU A 362 10.04 -16.18 -22.73
CA GLU A 362 11.43 -16.67 -22.74
C GLU A 362 11.56 -17.97 -21.93
N PHE A 363 10.87 -18.09 -20.80
CA PHE A 363 10.80 -19.33 -20.04
C PHE A 363 10.17 -20.45 -20.87
N LEU A 364 9.01 -20.21 -21.53
CA LEU A 364 8.35 -21.22 -22.36
C LEU A 364 9.19 -21.60 -23.58
N ARG A 365 9.92 -20.64 -24.17
CA ARG A 365 10.90 -20.90 -25.23
C ARG A 365 11.98 -21.88 -24.74
N HIS A 366 12.55 -21.63 -23.58
CA HIS A 366 13.52 -22.49 -22.95
C HIS A 366 12.96 -23.91 -22.68
N ARG A 367 11.73 -24.01 -22.16
CA ARG A 367 11.10 -25.31 -21.94
C ARG A 367 10.90 -26.11 -23.21
N ARG A 368 10.51 -25.45 -24.31
CA ARG A 368 10.40 -26.13 -25.62
C ARG A 368 11.76 -26.70 -26.05
N GLU A 369 12.83 -25.94 -25.89
CA GLU A 369 14.20 -26.40 -26.22
C GLU A 369 14.60 -27.59 -25.33
N VAL A 370 14.40 -27.52 -24.02
CA VAL A 370 14.73 -28.60 -23.08
C VAL A 370 13.97 -29.88 -23.40
N VAL A 371 12.66 -29.83 -23.63
CA VAL A 371 11.85 -31.01 -23.98
C VAL A 371 12.27 -31.59 -25.31
N THR A 372 12.56 -30.75 -26.31
CA THR A 372 13.05 -31.22 -27.61
C THR A 372 14.41 -31.95 -27.50
N ARG A 373 15.37 -31.35 -26.79
CA ARG A 373 16.69 -31.93 -26.58
C ARG A 373 16.65 -33.22 -25.79
N ARG A 374 15.87 -33.24 -24.71
CA ARG A 374 15.62 -34.46 -23.93
C ARG A 374 15.03 -35.59 -24.79
N THR A 375 14.05 -35.26 -25.63
CA THR A 375 13.41 -36.25 -26.48
C THR A 375 14.40 -36.77 -27.53
N LEU A 376 15.25 -35.91 -28.11
CA LEU A 376 16.34 -36.33 -29.00
C LEU A 376 17.34 -37.24 -28.30
N PHE A 377 17.76 -36.92 -27.09
CA PHE A 377 18.64 -37.78 -26.29
C PHE A 377 18.02 -39.15 -26.02
N ARG A 378 16.75 -39.19 -25.59
CA ARG A 378 16.02 -40.43 -25.34
C ARG A 378 15.81 -41.24 -26.61
N LEU A 379 15.52 -40.58 -27.74
CA LEU A 379 15.42 -41.22 -29.02
C LEU A 379 16.73 -41.85 -29.44
N LYS A 380 17.87 -41.13 -29.31
CA LYS A 380 19.21 -41.63 -29.62
C LYS A 380 19.54 -42.86 -28.75
N LYS A 381 19.23 -42.80 -27.48
CA LYS A 381 19.41 -43.89 -26.53
C LYS A 381 18.53 -45.08 -26.89
N ALA A 382 17.24 -44.88 -27.16
CA ALA A 382 16.31 -45.92 -27.55
C ALA A 382 16.69 -46.60 -28.85
N ARG A 383 17.15 -45.83 -29.85
CA ARG A 383 17.71 -46.39 -31.11
C ARG A 383 18.92 -47.28 -30.87
N HIS A 384 19.81 -46.86 -29.95
CA HIS A 384 20.98 -47.65 -29.55
C HIS A 384 20.59 -48.95 -28.84
N GLU A 385 19.64 -48.87 -27.88
CA GLU A 385 19.12 -50.04 -27.17
C GLU A 385 18.39 -51.01 -28.13
N GLY A 386 17.58 -50.50 -29.06
CA GLY A 386 16.91 -51.29 -30.08
C GLY A 386 17.88 -52.00 -30.99
N HIS A 387 18.95 -51.33 -31.44
CA HIS A 387 20.01 -51.90 -32.26
C HIS A 387 20.76 -53.06 -31.54
N ILE A 388 21.02 -52.90 -30.25
CA ILE A 388 21.60 -53.99 -29.43
C ILE A 388 20.64 -55.16 -29.32
N ALA A 389 19.34 -54.91 -29.12
CA ALA A 389 18.32 -55.95 -29.04
C ALA A 389 18.20 -56.76 -30.33
N GLU A 390 18.27 -56.11 -31.52
CA GLU A 390 18.34 -56.78 -32.81
C GLU A 390 19.54 -57.71 -32.88
N GLY A 391 20.75 -57.25 -32.51
CA GLY A 391 21.96 -58.07 -32.48
C GLY A 391 21.82 -59.32 -31.60
N LYS A 392 21.21 -59.19 -30.42
CA LYS A 392 20.91 -60.29 -29.53
C LYS A 392 19.89 -61.26 -30.14
N ALA A 393 18.88 -60.79 -30.83
CA ALA A 393 17.90 -61.63 -31.53
C ALA A 393 18.56 -62.43 -32.68
N VAL A 394 19.49 -61.83 -33.42
CA VAL A 394 20.31 -62.54 -34.43
C VAL A 394 21.15 -63.62 -33.78
N ALA A 395 21.76 -63.32 -32.63
CA ALA A 395 22.58 -64.31 -31.88
C ALA A 395 21.76 -65.50 -31.43
N LEU A 396 20.53 -65.28 -30.93
CA LEU A 396 19.63 -66.38 -30.53
C LEU A 396 19.19 -67.23 -31.70
N SER A 397 18.94 -66.62 -32.86
CA SER A 397 18.58 -67.36 -34.10
C SER A 397 19.73 -68.19 -34.67
N ASN A 398 20.98 -67.91 -34.31
CA ASN A 398 22.19 -68.55 -34.82
C ASN A 398 23.09 -69.09 -33.71
N ILE A 399 22.50 -69.47 -32.55
CA ILE A 399 23.21 -69.67 -31.34
C ILE A 399 24.31 -70.75 -31.42
N ASP A 400 24.01 -71.93 -32.01
CA ASP A 400 24.93 -73.00 -32.05
C ASP A 400 26.18 -72.64 -32.95
N GLU A 401 25.95 -71.92 -33.99
CA GLU A 401 26.98 -71.48 -34.91
C GLU A 401 27.88 -70.39 -34.32
N MET A 402 27.27 -69.44 -33.60
CA MET A 402 28.03 -68.41 -32.90
C MET A 402 28.81 -68.92 -31.71
N ILE A 403 28.27 -69.88 -30.94
CA ILE A 403 29.02 -70.54 -29.85
C ILE A 403 30.17 -71.32 -30.40
N ARG A 404 30.02 -72.08 -31.54
CA ARG A 404 31.11 -72.79 -32.17
C ARG A 404 32.20 -71.83 -32.61
N LEU A 405 31.82 -70.74 -33.30
CA LEU A 405 32.75 -69.72 -33.81
C LEU A 405 33.53 -69.05 -32.63
N ILE A 406 32.90 -68.75 -31.57
CA ILE A 406 33.52 -68.12 -30.39
C ILE A 406 34.54 -69.13 -29.76
N LYS A 407 34.13 -70.39 -29.62
CA LYS A 407 35.04 -71.45 -29.11
C LYS A 407 36.25 -71.75 -29.98
N GLU A 408 36.13 -71.60 -31.29
CA GLU A 408 37.19 -71.82 -32.30
C GLU A 408 38.06 -70.56 -32.48
N SER A 409 37.78 -69.46 -31.81
CA SER A 409 38.59 -68.24 -31.83
C SER A 409 39.63 -68.25 -30.70
N ALA A 410 40.80 -67.69 -30.94
CA ALA A 410 41.93 -67.68 -30.00
C ALA A 410 41.68 -66.62 -28.88
N ASP A 411 41.03 -65.58 -29.22
CA ASP A 411 40.70 -64.45 -28.28
C ASP A 411 39.39 -63.71 -28.68
N ALA A 412 38.96 -62.77 -27.85
CA ALA A 412 37.74 -61.99 -28.08
C ALA A 412 37.81 -61.08 -29.29
N PRO A 413 38.94 -60.41 -29.62
CA PRO A 413 39.13 -59.69 -30.91
C PRO A 413 38.92 -60.50 -32.12
N GLU A 414 39.50 -61.72 -32.22
CA GLU A 414 39.35 -62.64 -33.33
C GLU A 414 37.90 -63.11 -33.48
N ALA A 415 37.24 -63.41 -32.33
CA ALA A 415 35.84 -63.76 -32.35
C ALA A 415 34.96 -62.60 -32.90
N LYS A 416 35.24 -61.35 -32.46
CA LYS A 416 34.59 -60.16 -32.97
C LYS A 416 34.73 -59.97 -34.45
N GLU A 417 35.96 -60.11 -35.01
CA GLU A 417 36.24 -59.99 -36.46
C GLU A 417 35.44 -61.03 -37.25
N LYS A 418 35.43 -62.29 -36.78
CA LYS A 418 34.66 -63.35 -37.39
C LYS A 418 33.16 -63.15 -37.38
N LEU A 419 32.61 -62.54 -36.27
CA LEU A 419 31.19 -62.17 -36.14
C LEU A 419 30.80 -61.09 -37.16
N LEU A 420 31.69 -60.11 -37.41
CA LEU A 420 31.48 -59.00 -38.33
C LEU A 420 31.64 -59.30 -39.79
N SER A 421 32.46 -60.35 -40.15
CA SER A 421 32.91 -60.62 -41.52
C SER A 421 31.85 -61.30 -42.36
N ARG A 422 30.69 -61.71 -41.85
CA ARG A 422 29.71 -62.48 -42.60
C ARG A 422 28.23 -62.07 -42.29
N ALA A 423 27.34 -62.48 -43.18
CA ALA A 423 25.91 -62.35 -43.00
C ALA A 423 25.36 -63.48 -42.12
N TRP A 424 24.49 -63.16 -41.20
CA TRP A 424 23.80 -64.10 -40.28
C TRP A 424 22.35 -64.25 -40.70
N ARG A 425 21.74 -65.39 -40.33
CA ARG A 425 20.29 -65.57 -40.57
C ARG A 425 19.51 -64.54 -39.76
N SER A 426 18.62 -63.89 -40.43
CA SER A 426 17.78 -62.79 -39.78
C SER A 426 16.73 -63.34 -38.82
N GLY A 427 16.15 -64.55 -39.05
CA GLY A 427 15.28 -65.25 -38.13
C GLY A 427 14.28 -64.43 -37.37
N LEU A 428 14.45 -64.40 -36.07
CA LEU A 428 13.60 -63.62 -35.16
C LEU A 428 13.54 -62.10 -35.48
N VAL A 429 14.59 -61.52 -36.11
CA VAL A 429 14.61 -60.08 -36.47
C VAL A 429 13.58 -59.73 -37.55
N GLU A 430 13.42 -60.58 -38.56
CA GLU A 430 12.37 -60.35 -39.58
C GLU A 430 10.97 -60.41 -38.99
N ASP A 431 10.71 -61.28 -38.04
CA ASP A 431 9.45 -61.35 -37.32
C ASP A 431 9.25 -60.10 -36.39
N MET A 432 10.31 -59.64 -35.71
CA MET A 432 10.33 -58.43 -34.92
C MET A 432 10.04 -57.18 -35.74
N LEU A 433 10.67 -57.06 -36.91
CA LEU A 433 10.51 -55.93 -37.82
C LEU A 433 9.17 -55.92 -38.53
N SER A 434 8.64 -57.10 -38.94
CA SER A 434 7.33 -57.22 -39.59
C SER A 434 6.13 -56.86 -38.71
N ARG A 435 6.35 -56.85 -37.39
CA ARG A 435 5.33 -56.50 -36.38
C ARG A 435 5.34 -55.00 -36.01
N THR A 436 6.18 -54.18 -36.65
CA THR A 436 6.28 -52.74 -36.39
C THR A 436 5.87 -51.94 -37.63
N ASP A 437 4.98 -50.95 -37.43
CA ASP A 437 4.50 -50.04 -38.50
C ASP A 437 5.52 -48.93 -38.83
N LEU A 438 6.79 -49.05 -38.34
CA LEU A 438 7.80 -48.02 -38.50
C LEU A 438 8.68 -48.28 -39.74
N ASP A 439 9.01 -47.20 -40.47
CA ASP A 439 10.11 -47.29 -41.45
C ASP A 439 11.41 -47.65 -40.72
N LEU A 440 11.98 -48.79 -41.03
CA LEU A 440 13.20 -49.34 -40.44
C LEU A 440 14.36 -48.35 -40.41
N ARG A 441 14.38 -47.40 -41.36
CA ARG A 441 15.39 -46.32 -41.42
C ARG A 441 15.29 -45.37 -40.23
N MET A 442 14.10 -45.18 -39.73
CA MET A 442 13.87 -44.26 -38.60
C MET A 442 14.25 -44.90 -37.26
N ALA A 443 14.24 -46.24 -37.16
CA ALA A 443 14.64 -46.95 -35.93
C ALA A 443 16.15 -47.13 -35.79
N ARG A 444 16.92 -46.91 -36.86
CA ARG A 444 18.38 -47.11 -36.86
C ARG A 444 19.13 -46.00 -36.10
N PRO A 445 20.22 -46.34 -35.42
CA PRO A 445 21.13 -45.34 -34.85
C PRO A 445 21.66 -44.38 -35.94
N GLU A 446 21.78 -43.10 -35.61
CA GLU A 446 22.39 -42.14 -36.51
C GLU A 446 23.86 -42.47 -36.79
N GLY A 447 24.30 -42.38 -38.06
CA GLY A 447 25.66 -42.67 -38.43
C GLY A 447 25.98 -44.17 -38.64
N LEU A 448 25.00 -45.09 -38.44
CA LEU A 448 25.23 -46.48 -38.73
C LEU A 448 25.39 -46.72 -40.25
N PRO A 449 26.50 -47.33 -40.73
CA PRO A 449 26.75 -47.58 -42.15
C PRO A 449 25.60 -48.37 -42.82
N ALA A 450 25.22 -47.98 -44.02
CA ALA A 450 24.08 -48.55 -44.73
C ALA A 450 24.19 -50.06 -45.03
N ASN A 451 25.38 -50.57 -45.06
CA ASN A 451 25.70 -51.99 -45.27
C ASN A 451 25.55 -52.89 -44.04
N LEU A 452 25.28 -52.33 -42.89
CA LEU A 452 25.04 -53.08 -41.63
C LEU A 452 23.52 -53.22 -41.34
N GLY A 453 23.15 -54.16 -40.47
CA GLY A 453 21.79 -54.52 -40.21
C GLY A 453 21.20 -55.51 -41.24
N LEU A 454 19.85 -55.50 -41.35
CA LEU A 454 19.17 -56.41 -42.32
C LEU A 454 19.40 -55.97 -43.73
N GLN A 455 19.95 -56.93 -44.55
CA GLN A 455 20.23 -56.83 -45.99
C GLN A 455 19.56 -58.01 -46.72
N GLU A 456 19.50 -57.94 -48.02
CA GLU A 456 18.99 -59.03 -48.86
C GLU A 456 19.68 -60.39 -48.63
N GLN A 457 20.95 -60.34 -48.20
CA GLN A 457 21.80 -61.59 -48.03
C GLN A 457 21.76 -62.06 -46.55
N GLY A 458 21.04 -61.40 -45.66
CA GLY A 458 21.00 -61.67 -44.22
C GLY A 458 21.38 -60.47 -43.36
N TYR A 459 21.59 -60.65 -42.07
CA TYR A 459 21.85 -59.58 -41.13
C TYR A 459 23.39 -59.42 -40.92
N TYR A 460 23.90 -58.21 -41.13
CA TYR A 460 25.30 -57.85 -40.87
C TYR A 460 25.39 -57.10 -39.53
N LEU A 461 26.18 -57.68 -38.63
CA LEU A 461 26.34 -57.16 -37.26
C LEU A 461 27.24 -55.91 -37.26
N SER A 462 26.96 -54.98 -36.41
CA SER A 462 27.84 -53.85 -36.06
C SER A 462 28.82 -54.23 -34.95
N GLU A 463 29.88 -53.46 -34.77
CA GLU A 463 30.82 -53.64 -33.67
C GLU A 463 30.17 -53.65 -32.31
N ILE A 464 29.20 -52.73 -32.09
CA ILE A 464 28.44 -52.60 -30.84
C ILE A 464 27.61 -53.84 -30.56
N GLN A 465 26.98 -54.40 -31.61
CA GLN A 465 26.22 -55.64 -31.51
C GLN A 465 27.15 -56.84 -31.23
N ALA A 466 28.29 -56.96 -31.91
CA ALA A 466 29.24 -58.04 -31.69
C ALA A 466 29.81 -58.02 -30.25
N ASP A 467 30.14 -56.82 -29.74
CA ASP A 467 30.55 -56.63 -28.33
C ASP A 467 29.45 -56.99 -27.34
N ALA A 468 28.15 -56.62 -27.61
CA ALA A 468 27.03 -57.02 -26.81
C ALA A 468 26.81 -58.54 -26.79
N ILE A 469 26.95 -59.19 -27.95
CA ILE A 469 26.86 -60.66 -28.11
C ILE A 469 27.97 -61.38 -27.30
N LEU A 470 29.22 -60.95 -27.39
CA LEU A 470 30.33 -61.53 -26.65
C LEU A 470 30.20 -61.37 -25.11
N ARG A 471 29.44 -60.36 -24.68
CA ARG A 471 29.13 -60.15 -23.24
C ARG A 471 27.89 -60.92 -22.75
N MET A 472 27.14 -61.60 -23.65
CA MET A 472 25.95 -62.36 -23.26
C MET A 472 26.31 -63.49 -22.31
N SER A 473 25.52 -63.61 -21.26
CA SER A 473 25.67 -64.76 -20.34
C SER A 473 24.95 -66.00 -20.91
N LEU A 474 25.46 -67.21 -20.63
CA LEU A 474 24.82 -68.50 -20.99
C LEU A 474 23.40 -68.64 -20.40
N ARG A 475 23.09 -67.90 -19.38
CA ARG A 475 21.75 -67.83 -18.78
C ARG A 475 20.71 -67.23 -19.74
N ASN A 476 21.08 -66.29 -20.56
CA ASN A 476 20.21 -65.59 -21.50
C ASN A 476 19.95 -66.36 -22.82
N LEU A 477 20.17 -67.66 -22.85
CA LEU A 477 20.05 -68.54 -24.01
C LEU A 477 18.83 -69.45 -23.96
N THR A 478 17.94 -69.29 -23.02
CA THR A 478 16.72 -70.10 -22.85
C THR A 478 15.56 -69.58 -23.71
N GLY A 479 14.58 -70.46 -24.03
CA GLY A 479 13.42 -70.09 -24.83
C GLY A 479 12.54 -68.95 -24.19
N LEU A 480 12.53 -68.84 -22.87
CA LEU A 480 11.86 -67.78 -22.13
C LEU A 480 12.55 -66.41 -22.41
N ASP A 481 13.88 -66.41 -22.48
CA ASP A 481 14.66 -65.19 -22.78
C ASP A 481 14.42 -64.65 -24.21
N GLN A 482 14.01 -65.55 -25.17
CA GLN A 482 13.64 -65.08 -26.53
C GLN A 482 12.36 -64.27 -26.52
N GLU A 483 11.34 -64.67 -25.78
CA GLU A 483 10.08 -63.92 -25.65
C GLU A 483 10.30 -62.59 -24.92
N GLU A 484 11.18 -62.54 -23.91
CA GLU A 484 11.57 -61.32 -23.21
C GLU A 484 12.27 -60.35 -24.15
N ILE A 485 13.27 -60.76 -24.98
CA ILE A 485 13.96 -59.91 -25.93
C ILE A 485 12.99 -59.33 -26.99
N VAL A 486 12.07 -60.17 -27.48
CA VAL A 486 11.04 -59.69 -28.45
C VAL A 486 10.10 -58.68 -27.80
N GLY A 487 9.73 -58.93 -26.50
CA GLY A 487 8.91 -58.00 -25.70
C GLY A 487 9.62 -56.68 -25.49
N ASP A 488 10.89 -56.73 -25.04
CA ASP A 488 11.72 -55.55 -24.83
C ASP A 488 11.87 -54.70 -26.10
N TYR A 489 12.20 -55.37 -27.25
CA TYR A 489 12.29 -54.68 -28.52
C TYR A 489 10.99 -53.97 -28.91
N LYS A 490 9.83 -54.62 -28.73
CA LYS A 490 8.52 -54.02 -29.00
C LYS A 490 8.30 -52.76 -28.13
N ASN A 491 8.68 -52.83 -26.87
CA ASN A 491 8.58 -51.68 -25.95
C ASN A 491 9.53 -50.55 -26.38
N ILE A 492 10.75 -50.88 -26.83
CA ILE A 492 11.70 -49.89 -27.32
C ILE A 492 11.19 -49.25 -28.62
N MET A 493 10.63 -50.03 -29.54
CA MET A 493 10.04 -49.51 -30.78
C MET A 493 8.86 -48.57 -30.50
N ALA A 494 7.97 -48.92 -29.54
CA ALA A 494 6.89 -48.03 -29.12
C ALA A 494 7.41 -46.69 -28.60
N LYS A 495 8.48 -46.70 -27.80
CA LYS A 495 9.15 -45.47 -27.35
C LYS A 495 9.74 -44.65 -28.50
N ILE A 496 10.39 -45.31 -29.49
CA ILE A 496 10.94 -44.62 -30.65
C ILE A 496 9.82 -43.94 -31.45
N ILE A 497 8.69 -44.63 -31.67
CA ILE A 497 7.52 -44.07 -32.35
C ILE A 497 7.01 -42.84 -31.60
N ASP A 498 6.84 -42.96 -30.29
CA ASP A 498 6.36 -41.84 -29.44
C ASP A 498 7.34 -40.64 -29.48
N PHE A 499 8.64 -40.85 -29.36
CA PHE A 499 9.65 -39.80 -29.45
C PHE A 499 9.66 -39.12 -30.82
N LEU A 500 9.50 -39.89 -31.91
CA LEU A 500 9.40 -39.34 -33.26
C LEU A 500 8.11 -38.52 -33.43
N ASP A 501 6.99 -38.98 -32.88
CA ASP A 501 5.72 -38.26 -32.90
C ASP A 501 5.83 -36.94 -32.11
N ILE A 502 6.45 -36.97 -30.93
CA ILE A 502 6.73 -35.77 -30.14
C ILE A 502 7.55 -34.73 -30.91
N LEU A 503 8.62 -35.18 -31.59
CA LEU A 503 9.51 -34.31 -32.39
C LEU A 503 8.84 -33.76 -33.65
N ALA A 504 7.91 -34.52 -34.24
CA ALA A 504 7.20 -34.14 -35.47
C ALA A 504 6.04 -33.15 -35.21
N LYS A 505 5.48 -33.14 -34.01
CA LYS A 505 4.27 -32.37 -33.64
C LYS A 505 4.55 -31.37 -32.52
N PRO A 506 4.62 -30.07 -32.82
CA PRO A 506 4.79 -29.04 -31.79
C PRO A 506 3.73 -29.08 -30.66
N GLU A 507 2.52 -29.55 -30.99
CA GLU A 507 1.43 -29.68 -30.04
C GLU A 507 1.74 -30.70 -28.93
N ARG A 508 2.47 -31.79 -29.28
CA ARG A 508 2.91 -32.80 -28.32
C ARG A 508 3.93 -32.25 -27.34
N ILE A 509 4.86 -31.42 -27.81
CA ILE A 509 5.81 -30.71 -26.93
C ILE A 509 5.06 -29.76 -26.02
N THR A 510 4.10 -29.03 -26.54
CA THR A 510 3.23 -28.14 -25.74
C THR A 510 2.45 -28.92 -24.68
N GLN A 511 1.91 -30.09 -25.00
CA GLN A 511 1.19 -30.94 -24.06
C GLN A 511 2.12 -31.46 -22.93
N ILE A 512 3.34 -31.87 -23.26
CA ILE A 512 4.32 -32.30 -22.24
C ILE A 512 4.69 -31.14 -21.29
N ILE A 513 4.91 -29.93 -21.81
CA ILE A 513 5.20 -28.75 -20.99
C ILE A 513 4.03 -28.46 -20.06
N ARG A 514 2.79 -28.57 -20.56
CA ARG A 514 1.58 -28.42 -19.75
C ARG A 514 1.56 -29.41 -18.58
N GLU A 515 1.72 -30.70 -18.89
CA GLU A 515 1.68 -31.76 -17.87
C GLU A 515 2.74 -31.55 -16.78
N GLU A 516 3.95 -31.15 -17.18
CA GLU A 516 5.06 -30.86 -16.25
C GLU A 516 4.80 -29.63 -15.40
N LEU A 517 4.18 -28.58 -15.95
CA LEU A 517 3.79 -27.37 -15.20
C LEU A 517 2.66 -27.69 -14.21
N GLU A 518 1.65 -28.47 -14.62
CA GLU A 518 0.55 -28.90 -13.76
C GLU A 518 1.04 -29.85 -12.64
N GLU A 519 1.97 -30.75 -12.95
CA GLU A 519 2.63 -31.60 -11.95
C GLU A 519 3.40 -30.76 -10.92
N THR A 520 4.18 -29.78 -11.38
CA THR A 520 4.95 -28.88 -10.50
C THR A 520 3.99 -28.06 -9.61
N LYS A 521 2.92 -27.53 -10.18
CA LYS A 521 1.87 -26.81 -9.44
C LYS A 521 1.22 -27.71 -8.37
N THR A 522 0.91 -28.96 -8.72
CA THR A 522 0.26 -29.91 -7.80
C THR A 522 1.18 -30.30 -6.63
N ASN A 523 2.49 -30.46 -6.92
CA ASN A 523 3.46 -30.94 -5.94
C ASN A 523 3.98 -29.82 -5.01
N PHE A 524 4.00 -28.56 -5.45
CA PHE A 524 4.67 -27.44 -4.77
C PHE A 524 3.82 -26.18 -4.67
N GLY A 525 2.62 -26.12 -5.26
CA GLY A 525 1.71 -24.97 -5.16
C GLY A 525 1.22 -24.82 -3.71
N ASP A 526 1.19 -23.57 -3.27
CA ASP A 526 0.67 -23.16 -1.96
C ASP A 526 -0.20 -21.91 -2.10
N GLU A 527 -0.83 -21.50 -1.02
CA GLU A 527 -1.61 -20.27 -0.95
C GLU A 527 -0.71 -19.04 -0.93
N ARG A 528 -1.28 -17.92 -1.37
CA ARG A 528 -0.59 -16.62 -1.26
C ARG A 528 -0.33 -16.26 0.19
N ARG A 529 0.86 -15.72 0.47
CA ARG A 529 1.22 -15.18 1.78
C ARG A 529 0.88 -13.69 1.88
N SER A 530 1.14 -12.92 0.80
CA SER A 530 0.84 -11.48 0.77
C SER A 530 -0.63 -11.23 0.44
N GLU A 531 -1.31 -10.45 1.29
CA GLU A 531 -2.67 -9.95 1.02
C GLU A 531 -2.63 -8.80 0.00
N ILE A 532 -3.73 -8.61 -0.74
CA ILE A 532 -3.84 -7.55 -1.74
C ILE A 532 -4.98 -6.62 -1.33
N ASN A 533 -4.65 -5.36 -1.08
CA ASN A 533 -5.62 -4.28 -0.95
C ASN A 533 -5.59 -3.41 -2.23
N PRO A 534 -6.59 -3.52 -3.11
CA PRO A 534 -6.61 -2.79 -4.38
C PRO A 534 -6.81 -1.28 -4.21
N PHE A 535 -7.37 -0.84 -3.08
CA PHE A 535 -7.65 0.56 -2.76
C PHE A 535 -6.42 1.22 -2.13
N GLY A 536 -5.43 1.56 -2.93
CA GLY A 536 -4.24 2.28 -2.48
C GLY A 536 -4.45 3.79 -2.57
N GLY A 537 -4.52 4.46 -1.42
CA GLY A 537 -4.38 5.92 -1.30
C GLY A 537 -3.15 6.25 -0.45
N ASP A 538 -2.49 7.37 -0.72
CA ASP A 538 -1.51 7.91 0.22
C ASP A 538 -2.24 8.29 1.52
N ILE A 539 -1.61 8.05 2.69
CA ILE A 539 -2.13 8.49 3.98
C ILE A 539 -2.20 10.01 3.95
N ALA A 540 -3.41 10.56 4.02
CA ALA A 540 -3.60 12.00 4.09
C ALA A 540 -3.09 12.54 5.43
N ASP A 541 -2.64 13.79 5.47
CA ASP A 541 -2.21 14.42 6.73
C ASP A 541 -3.32 14.43 7.78
N GLU A 542 -4.57 14.41 7.35
CA GLU A 542 -5.77 14.35 8.20
C GLU A 542 -5.88 13.01 8.94
N ASP A 543 -5.49 11.88 8.29
CA ASP A 543 -5.52 10.54 8.89
C ASP A 543 -4.51 10.34 10.04
N LEU A 544 -3.61 11.31 10.21
CA LEU A 544 -2.57 11.29 11.24
C LEU A 544 -2.95 12.08 12.49
N ILE A 545 -4.10 12.74 12.46
CA ILE A 545 -4.54 13.69 13.49
C ILE A 545 -5.77 13.13 14.18
N PRO A 546 -5.74 12.96 15.53
CA PRO A 546 -6.91 12.49 16.24
C PRO A 546 -8.06 13.50 16.17
N GLN A 547 -9.28 13.00 16.04
CA GLN A 547 -10.47 13.83 16.14
C GLN A 547 -10.67 14.26 17.61
N ARG A 548 -10.55 15.56 17.89
CA ARG A 548 -10.73 16.15 19.22
C ARG A 548 -11.58 17.41 19.09
N GLU A 549 -12.41 17.65 20.09
CA GLU A 549 -13.11 18.93 20.23
C GLU A 549 -12.14 20.01 20.72
N MET A 550 -12.04 21.09 19.95
CA MET A 550 -11.12 22.20 20.21
C MET A 550 -11.88 23.49 20.40
N VAL A 551 -11.50 24.28 21.37
CA VAL A 551 -11.97 25.67 21.52
C VAL A 551 -11.11 26.54 20.62
N VAL A 552 -11.72 27.17 19.63
CA VAL A 552 -11.09 28.16 18.76
C VAL A 552 -11.36 29.56 19.27
N THR A 553 -10.33 30.37 19.45
CA THR A 553 -10.45 31.75 19.90
C THR A 553 -9.83 32.69 18.88
N LEU A 554 -10.57 33.73 18.48
CA LEU A 554 -10.09 34.83 17.66
C LEU A 554 -10.21 36.14 18.43
N THR A 555 -9.14 36.90 18.51
CA THR A 555 -9.15 38.22 19.17
C THR A 555 -9.44 39.35 18.15
N HIS A 556 -9.89 40.51 18.68
CA HIS A 556 -10.13 41.72 17.88
C HIS A 556 -8.85 42.19 17.13
N GLY A 557 -7.69 42.00 17.73
CA GLY A 557 -6.40 42.25 17.12
C GLY A 557 -6.01 41.20 16.03
N GLY A 558 -6.88 40.22 15.76
CA GLY A 558 -6.68 39.22 14.71
C GLY A 558 -5.72 38.07 15.10
N TYR A 559 -5.59 37.75 16.38
CA TYR A 559 -4.82 36.59 16.84
C TYR A 559 -5.74 35.39 17.01
N ILE A 560 -5.36 34.27 16.41
CA ILE A 560 -6.10 33.01 16.45
C ILE A 560 -5.29 31.91 17.16
N LYS A 561 -5.96 31.08 17.93
CA LYS A 561 -5.41 29.85 18.54
C LYS A 561 -6.49 28.81 18.75
N THR A 562 -6.05 27.58 18.99
CA THR A 562 -6.89 26.46 19.42
C THR A 562 -6.43 25.91 20.76
N GLN A 563 -7.34 25.34 21.53
CA GLN A 563 -7.09 24.66 22.80
C GLN A 563 -8.03 23.47 22.93
N PRO A 564 -7.57 22.32 23.46
CA PRO A 564 -8.47 21.21 23.77
C PRO A 564 -9.57 21.62 24.74
N THR A 565 -10.80 21.15 24.54
CA THR A 565 -11.93 21.41 25.48
C THR A 565 -11.63 20.88 26.87
N THR A 566 -10.84 19.82 26.99
CA THR A 566 -10.38 19.23 28.27
C THR A 566 -9.64 20.22 29.18
N ASP A 567 -9.02 21.26 28.60
CA ASP A 567 -8.34 22.32 29.36
C ASP A 567 -9.34 23.28 30.08
N TYR A 568 -10.60 23.24 29.68
CA TYR A 568 -11.69 24.06 30.25
C TYR A 568 -12.51 23.23 31.24
N GLN A 569 -11.91 22.78 32.36
CA GLN A 569 -12.63 22.09 33.41
C GLN A 569 -13.72 23.00 34.02
N ALA A 570 -14.93 22.48 34.12
CA ALA A 570 -16.04 23.15 34.78
C ALA A 570 -15.67 23.51 36.23
N GLN A 571 -15.82 24.78 36.61
CA GLN A 571 -15.58 25.22 37.96
C GLN A 571 -16.90 25.20 38.75
N ARG A 572 -16.84 24.68 39.99
CA ARG A 572 -17.97 24.73 40.93
C ARG A 572 -18.42 26.18 41.22
N ARG A 573 -19.71 26.39 41.45
CA ARG A 573 -20.35 27.68 41.78
C ARG A 573 -19.53 28.48 42.77
N GLY A 574 -19.22 29.75 42.45
CA GLY A 574 -18.51 30.70 43.33
C GLY A 574 -17.04 30.94 43.04
N GLY A 575 -16.44 30.35 41.95
CA GLY A 575 -15.08 30.58 41.52
C GLY A 575 -14.93 31.94 40.79
N ARG A 576 -13.77 32.62 40.97
CA ARG A 576 -13.36 33.73 40.09
C ARG A 576 -13.08 33.17 38.70
N GLY A 577 -13.71 33.75 37.66
CA GLY A 577 -13.47 33.36 36.27
C GLY A 577 -11.97 33.29 35.93
N LYS A 578 -11.57 32.34 35.09
CA LYS A 578 -10.20 32.22 34.58
C LYS A 578 -10.10 33.00 33.26
N GLN A 579 -9.04 33.74 33.09
CA GLN A 579 -8.74 34.51 31.89
C GLN A 579 -8.47 33.54 30.73
N ALA A 580 -9.21 33.67 29.62
CA ALA A 580 -9.12 32.74 28.49
C ALA A 580 -7.91 32.99 27.58
N ALA A 581 -7.34 34.18 27.59
CA ALA A 581 -6.12 34.55 26.88
C ALA A 581 -5.41 35.74 27.53
N ALA A 582 -4.08 35.80 27.43
CA ALA A 582 -3.32 37.03 27.73
C ALA A 582 -3.38 37.92 26.49
N THR A 583 -4.08 39.01 26.56
CA THR A 583 -4.18 40.02 25.52
C THR A 583 -3.27 41.21 25.81
N LYS A 584 -2.96 42.04 24.80
CA LYS A 584 -2.36 43.38 25.02
C LYS A 584 -3.42 44.27 25.66
N ASP A 585 -3.01 45.38 26.27
CA ASP A 585 -3.88 46.34 27.01
C ASP A 585 -5.09 46.91 26.22
N GLU A 586 -5.23 46.55 24.91
CA GLU A 586 -6.31 47.04 24.04
C GLU A 586 -6.91 45.91 23.18
N ASP A 587 -6.57 44.59 23.39
CA ASP A 587 -7.08 43.48 22.61
C ASP A 587 -8.00 42.57 23.46
N PHE A 588 -9.06 42.03 22.86
CA PHE A 588 -10.02 41.16 23.53
C PHE A 588 -10.47 40.01 22.61
N ILE A 589 -11.01 38.94 23.16
CA ILE A 589 -11.56 37.82 22.40
C ILE A 589 -12.86 38.30 21.73
N GLU A 590 -12.85 38.33 20.40
CA GLU A 590 -14.01 38.72 19.59
C GLU A 590 -14.90 37.51 19.28
N THR A 591 -14.30 36.34 19.01
CA THR A 591 -15.04 35.14 18.66
C THR A 591 -14.46 33.92 19.39
N LEU A 592 -15.35 33.11 20.00
CA LEU A 592 -15.03 31.86 20.67
C LEU A 592 -16.07 30.82 20.28
N PHE A 593 -15.64 29.66 19.77
CA PHE A 593 -16.51 28.55 19.42
C PHE A 593 -15.80 27.21 19.53
N VAL A 594 -16.56 26.13 19.58
CA VAL A 594 -16.04 24.76 19.59
C VAL A 594 -16.12 24.21 18.18
N ALA A 595 -15.05 23.54 17.75
CA ALA A 595 -14.97 22.86 16.46
C ALA A 595 -14.09 21.60 16.59
N ASN A 596 -14.38 20.57 15.78
CA ASN A 596 -13.56 19.38 15.72
C ASN A 596 -12.25 19.66 14.96
N THR A 597 -11.15 18.97 15.32
CA THR A 597 -9.86 19.10 14.62
C THR A 597 -9.97 18.95 13.11
N HIS A 598 -10.88 18.09 12.61
CA HIS A 598 -11.09 17.80 11.20
C HIS A 598 -12.08 18.76 10.50
N ASP A 599 -12.70 19.69 11.21
CA ASP A 599 -13.62 20.65 10.61
C ASP A 599 -12.89 21.68 9.74
N TYR A 600 -13.58 22.19 8.73
CA TYR A 600 -13.15 23.34 7.95
C TYR A 600 -13.64 24.61 8.63
N LEU A 601 -12.75 25.52 8.92
CA LEU A 601 -13.11 26.88 9.30
C LEU A 601 -13.24 27.74 8.04
N MET A 602 -14.44 28.13 7.72
CA MET A 602 -14.75 29.09 6.66
C MET A 602 -14.72 30.50 7.24
N CYS A 603 -13.68 31.26 6.91
CA CYS A 603 -13.48 32.62 7.35
C CYS A 603 -14.01 33.59 6.29
N PHE A 604 -15.12 34.28 6.58
CA PHE A 604 -15.70 35.28 5.73
C PHE A 604 -15.19 36.66 6.11
N THR A 605 -14.72 37.42 5.12
CA THR A 605 -14.11 38.74 5.36
C THR A 605 -15.07 39.89 5.12
N ASN A 606 -14.76 41.07 5.68
CA ASN A 606 -15.48 42.30 5.47
C ASN A 606 -15.55 42.69 3.98
N LEU A 607 -14.61 42.21 3.15
CA LEU A 607 -14.58 42.44 1.69
C LEU A 607 -15.41 41.41 0.89
N GLY A 608 -16.16 40.54 1.60
CA GLY A 608 -17.02 39.53 0.96
C GLY A 608 -16.28 38.33 0.36
N LYS A 609 -15.07 38.03 0.80
CA LYS A 609 -14.32 36.83 0.44
C LYS A 609 -14.49 35.74 1.46
N CYS A 610 -14.26 34.50 1.04
CA CYS A 610 -14.21 33.30 1.87
C CYS A 610 -12.84 32.67 1.76
N HIS A 611 -12.18 32.46 2.90
CA HIS A 611 -11.02 31.61 3.06
C HIS A 611 -11.41 30.41 3.90
N TRP A 612 -10.78 29.23 3.69
CA TRP A 612 -10.97 28.13 4.60
C TRP A 612 -9.65 27.49 5.02
N ILE A 613 -9.63 26.93 6.20
CA ILE A 613 -8.51 26.21 6.79
C ILE A 613 -9.05 25.07 7.65
N LYS A 614 -8.31 23.96 7.73
CA LYS A 614 -8.61 22.89 8.69
C LYS A 614 -8.25 23.32 10.12
N VAL A 615 -9.07 22.98 11.10
CA VAL A 615 -8.84 23.33 12.52
C VAL A 615 -7.47 22.85 12.99
N TYR A 616 -7.04 21.63 12.61
CA TYR A 616 -5.73 21.08 13.01
C TYR A 616 -4.52 21.86 12.45
N LYS A 617 -4.72 22.76 11.49
CA LYS A 617 -3.64 23.65 10.98
C LYS A 617 -3.51 24.93 11.79
N LEU A 618 -4.42 25.19 12.68
CA LEU A 618 -4.34 26.34 13.57
C LEU A 618 -3.29 26.12 14.67
N PRO A 619 -2.67 27.19 15.18
CA PRO A 619 -1.71 27.07 16.26
C PRO A 619 -2.39 26.62 17.56
N GLU A 620 -2.00 25.49 18.11
CA GLU A 620 -2.38 25.06 19.44
C GLU A 620 -1.58 25.87 20.48
N GLY A 621 -2.26 26.37 21.51
CA GLY A 621 -1.62 27.18 22.51
C GLY A 621 -2.31 27.13 23.87
N GLY A 622 -1.51 27.12 24.96
CA GLY A 622 -2.04 27.12 26.33
C GLY A 622 -2.88 28.37 26.61
N ARG A 623 -3.62 28.39 27.73
CA ARG A 623 -4.52 29.49 28.14
C ARG A 623 -3.88 30.86 28.12
N ASN A 624 -2.61 30.97 28.52
CA ASN A 624 -1.87 32.23 28.63
C ASN A 624 -1.15 32.62 27.34
N SER A 625 -1.23 31.82 26.28
CA SER A 625 -0.62 32.14 25.00
C SER A 625 -1.49 33.09 24.20
N ARG A 626 -0.86 34.01 23.45
CA ARG A 626 -1.59 34.99 22.61
C ARG A 626 -2.11 34.37 21.33
N GLY A 627 -1.61 33.22 20.89
CA GLY A 627 -1.85 32.66 19.57
C GLY A 627 -0.97 33.33 18.48
N ARG A 628 -1.33 33.16 17.21
CA ARG A 628 -0.64 33.73 16.07
C ARG A 628 -1.57 34.66 15.29
N PRO A 629 -1.03 35.70 14.61
CA PRO A 629 -1.85 36.54 13.73
C PRO A 629 -2.52 35.71 12.65
N ILE A 630 -3.80 35.92 12.43
CA ILE A 630 -4.58 35.20 11.42
C ILE A 630 -4.01 35.35 10.00
N ASN A 631 -3.35 36.49 9.72
CA ASN A 631 -2.65 36.75 8.45
C ASN A 631 -1.49 35.79 8.19
N ASN A 632 -0.97 35.12 9.23
CA ASN A 632 0.04 34.08 9.07
C ASN A 632 -0.56 32.69 8.73
N VAL A 633 -1.87 32.58 8.82
CA VAL A 633 -2.63 31.34 8.65
C VAL A 633 -3.42 31.35 7.35
N ILE A 634 -4.05 32.49 7.03
CA ILE A 634 -4.76 32.76 5.78
C ILE A 634 -4.22 34.04 5.14
N GLN A 635 -4.22 34.10 3.80
CA GLN A 635 -3.71 35.25 3.05
C GLN A 635 -4.78 36.34 2.97
N LEU A 636 -4.73 37.33 3.86
CA LEU A 636 -5.61 38.50 3.83
C LEU A 636 -4.95 39.68 3.10
N GLU A 637 -5.76 40.48 2.41
CA GLU A 637 -5.33 41.72 1.76
C GLU A 637 -5.23 42.87 2.78
N GLU A 638 -4.61 43.97 2.38
CA GLU A 638 -4.50 45.15 3.25
C GLU A 638 -5.91 45.70 3.57
N GLY A 639 -6.24 45.88 4.84
CA GLY A 639 -7.58 46.31 5.28
C GLY A 639 -8.64 45.21 5.35
N GLU A 640 -8.33 43.97 4.94
CA GLU A 640 -9.22 42.83 5.03
C GLU A 640 -9.24 42.29 6.45
N LYS A 641 -10.44 42.10 7.02
CA LYS A 641 -10.68 41.54 8.35
C LYS A 641 -11.71 40.41 8.29
N VAL A 642 -11.56 39.41 9.14
CA VAL A 642 -12.55 38.34 9.28
C VAL A 642 -13.78 38.91 10.02
N SER A 643 -14.96 38.79 9.39
CA SER A 643 -16.24 39.24 9.93
C SER A 643 -17.12 38.10 10.44
N ALA A 644 -16.93 36.88 9.95
CA ALA A 644 -17.67 35.71 10.41
C ALA A 644 -16.85 34.44 10.17
N ILE A 645 -17.00 33.47 11.08
CA ILE A 645 -16.37 32.15 10.98
C ILE A 645 -17.44 31.08 11.12
N LEU A 646 -17.43 30.11 10.23
CA LEU A 646 -18.29 28.94 10.28
C LEU A 646 -17.42 27.66 10.35
N ALA A 647 -17.70 26.81 11.32
CA ALA A 647 -17.10 25.48 11.39
C ALA A 647 -17.99 24.49 10.60
N VAL A 648 -17.43 23.84 9.58
CA VAL A 648 -18.17 22.98 8.67
C VAL A 648 -17.41 21.66 8.48
N ARG A 649 -18.07 20.54 8.70
CA ARG A 649 -17.46 19.21 8.54
C ARG A 649 -17.53 18.73 7.10
N GLU A 650 -18.68 18.90 6.45
CA GLU A 650 -18.96 18.46 5.08
C GLU A 650 -19.67 19.56 4.30
N PHE A 651 -19.70 19.45 2.98
CA PHE A 651 -20.33 20.42 2.09
C PHE A 651 -21.56 19.83 1.37
N PRO A 652 -22.64 19.52 2.08
CA PRO A 652 -23.85 18.96 1.48
C PRO A 652 -24.54 19.95 0.53
N GLU A 653 -25.33 19.44 -0.41
CA GLU A 653 -26.01 20.25 -1.43
C GLU A 653 -27.33 20.86 -0.92
N ASP A 654 -27.87 20.34 0.16
CA ASP A 654 -29.15 20.74 0.77
C ASP A 654 -28.97 21.80 1.87
N GLN A 655 -27.74 22.25 2.12
CA GLN A 655 -27.45 23.31 3.08
C GLN A 655 -26.90 24.56 2.39
N TYR A 656 -27.06 25.69 3.05
CA TYR A 656 -26.74 26.99 2.51
C TYR A 656 -25.93 27.82 3.49
N VAL A 657 -25.21 28.83 2.96
CA VAL A 657 -24.63 29.93 3.74
C VAL A 657 -25.45 31.18 3.46
N PHE A 658 -26.01 31.77 4.51
CA PHE A 658 -26.79 32.98 4.48
C PHE A 658 -25.92 34.16 4.92
N PHE A 659 -25.89 35.22 4.15
CA PHE A 659 -25.08 36.41 4.36
C PHE A 659 -25.94 37.62 4.62
N ALA A 660 -25.48 38.53 5.54
CA ALA A 660 -26.05 39.86 5.73
C ALA A 660 -24.97 40.95 5.71
N THR A 661 -25.26 42.06 5.05
CA THR A 661 -24.36 43.20 4.96
C THR A 661 -24.84 44.38 5.79
N ALA A 662 -23.94 45.33 6.10
CA ALA A 662 -24.25 46.50 6.91
C ALA A 662 -25.35 47.36 6.32
N GLN A 663 -25.47 47.43 5.01
CA GLN A 663 -26.52 48.19 4.29
C GLN A 663 -27.85 47.41 4.16
N GLY A 664 -27.96 46.23 4.84
CA GLY A 664 -29.18 45.44 4.85
C GLY A 664 -29.44 44.58 3.63
N MET A 665 -28.40 44.31 2.83
CA MET A 665 -28.48 43.31 1.76
C MET A 665 -28.31 41.89 2.36
N VAL A 666 -29.04 40.92 1.81
CA VAL A 666 -28.94 39.49 2.19
C VAL A 666 -28.74 38.61 0.97
N LYS A 667 -28.10 37.51 1.16
CA LYS A 667 -27.78 36.53 0.12
C LYS A 667 -27.77 35.12 0.67
N LYS A 668 -28.26 34.14 -0.12
CA LYS A 668 -28.20 32.72 0.15
C LYS A 668 -27.38 32.03 -0.93
N VAL A 669 -26.36 31.28 -0.53
CA VAL A 669 -25.48 30.52 -1.42
C VAL A 669 -25.41 29.08 -0.94
N GLN A 670 -25.49 28.13 -1.87
CA GLN A 670 -25.38 26.71 -1.55
C GLN A 670 -24.01 26.38 -0.93
N LEU A 671 -23.99 25.61 0.16
CA LEU A 671 -22.74 25.31 0.90
C LEU A 671 -21.73 24.56 0.04
N SER A 672 -22.20 23.65 -0.83
CA SER A 672 -21.36 22.92 -1.78
C SER A 672 -20.57 23.83 -2.76
N ALA A 673 -21.03 25.06 -2.98
CA ALA A 673 -20.31 26.04 -3.81
C ALA A 673 -18.96 26.49 -3.19
N PHE A 674 -18.73 26.21 -1.91
CA PHE A 674 -17.52 26.54 -1.17
C PHE A 674 -16.57 25.37 -1.00
N LYS A 675 -16.84 24.20 -1.59
CA LYS A 675 -16.00 23.00 -1.48
C LYS A 675 -14.56 23.21 -1.94
N ASN A 676 -14.34 24.05 -2.96
CA ASN A 676 -13.04 24.30 -3.59
C ASN A 676 -12.62 25.76 -3.43
N VAL A 677 -11.97 26.09 -2.32
CA VAL A 677 -11.41 27.41 -2.06
C VAL A 677 -9.93 27.45 -2.46
N ARG A 678 -9.51 28.54 -3.12
CA ARG A 678 -8.10 28.77 -3.49
C ARG A 678 -7.36 29.42 -2.31
N SER A 679 -6.03 29.31 -2.28
CA SER A 679 -5.19 29.90 -1.20
C SER A 679 -5.41 31.41 -1.02
N GLN A 680 -5.72 32.14 -2.09
CA GLN A 680 -6.05 33.59 -2.08
C GLN A 680 -7.50 33.89 -1.69
N GLY A 681 -8.28 32.87 -1.27
CA GLY A 681 -9.69 32.98 -1.03
C GLY A 681 -10.54 33.00 -2.30
N ILE A 682 -11.84 32.94 -2.12
CA ILE A 682 -12.84 33.06 -3.19
C ILE A 682 -13.89 34.09 -2.84
N LYS A 683 -14.46 34.76 -3.84
CA LYS A 683 -15.56 35.71 -3.66
C LYS A 683 -16.80 34.98 -3.17
N ALA A 684 -17.37 35.40 -2.05
CA ALA A 684 -18.59 34.85 -1.45
C ALA A 684 -19.80 35.73 -1.77
N ILE A 685 -19.65 37.05 -1.74
CA ILE A 685 -20.67 38.05 -2.07
C ILE A 685 -20.03 39.25 -2.76
N ALA A 686 -20.73 39.87 -3.70
CA ALA A 686 -20.33 41.16 -4.27
C ALA A 686 -20.90 42.28 -3.41
N LEU A 687 -20.04 43.08 -2.80
CA LEU A 687 -20.42 44.22 -1.97
C LEU A 687 -20.50 45.51 -2.79
N LYS A 688 -21.42 46.41 -2.43
CA LYS A 688 -21.49 47.78 -2.96
C LYS A 688 -20.43 48.67 -2.30
N GLU A 689 -20.12 49.78 -2.90
CA GLU A 689 -19.17 50.75 -2.35
C GLU A 689 -19.62 51.24 -0.97
N GLY A 690 -18.75 51.17 0.01
CA GLY A 690 -19.03 51.54 1.39
C GLY A 690 -19.86 50.53 2.19
N ASP A 691 -20.20 49.34 1.63
CA ASP A 691 -20.84 48.26 2.33
C ASP A 691 -19.81 47.22 2.84
N TYR A 692 -20.12 46.47 3.89
CA TYR A 692 -19.29 45.41 4.40
C TYR A 692 -20.13 44.23 4.95
N LEU A 693 -19.55 43.06 5.00
CA LEU A 693 -20.22 41.86 5.52
C LEU A 693 -20.29 41.95 7.06
N VAL A 694 -21.50 41.79 7.62
CA VAL A 694 -21.73 41.75 9.05
C VAL A 694 -21.72 40.36 9.61
N GLY A 695 -22.33 39.42 8.91
CA GLY A 695 -22.42 38.05 9.39
C GLY A 695 -22.69 37.05 8.28
N ALA A 696 -22.32 35.81 8.56
CA ALA A 696 -22.65 34.63 7.77
C ALA A 696 -23.12 33.52 8.68
N ALA A 697 -24.15 32.78 8.30
CA ALA A 697 -24.71 31.68 9.06
C ALA A 697 -25.03 30.51 8.15
N GLN A 698 -24.89 29.28 8.67
CA GLN A 698 -25.33 28.07 7.97
C GLN A 698 -26.82 27.89 8.16
N THR A 699 -27.56 27.56 7.09
CA THR A 699 -29.02 27.41 7.10
C THR A 699 -29.46 26.17 6.31
N SER A 700 -30.65 25.65 6.67
CA SER A 700 -31.28 24.50 6.02
C SER A 700 -31.99 24.84 4.69
N GLY A 701 -32.13 26.12 4.36
CA GLY A 701 -32.90 26.59 3.20
C GLY A 701 -34.37 26.90 3.50
N SER A 702 -34.82 26.62 4.73
CA SER A 702 -36.18 26.93 5.22
C SER A 702 -36.19 27.69 6.54
N ASP A 703 -35.05 28.16 7.03
CA ASP A 703 -34.88 28.81 8.31
C ASP A 703 -35.50 30.21 8.36
N ASP A 704 -35.82 30.65 9.54
CA ASP A 704 -36.20 32.03 9.86
C ASP A 704 -34.97 32.89 10.06
N ILE A 705 -34.96 34.03 9.45
CA ILE A 705 -33.87 35.01 9.45
C ILE A 705 -34.32 36.24 10.23
N MET A 706 -33.50 36.69 11.17
CA MET A 706 -33.70 37.98 11.83
C MET A 706 -32.48 38.89 11.61
N LEU A 707 -32.77 40.12 11.19
CA LEU A 707 -31.79 41.21 11.06
C LEU A 707 -32.06 42.28 12.07
N PHE A 708 -31.02 42.73 12.74
CA PHE A 708 -31.11 43.79 13.76
C PHE A 708 -30.28 44.98 13.35
N SER A 709 -30.89 46.19 13.43
CA SER A 709 -30.20 47.44 13.15
C SER A 709 -29.69 48.13 14.41
N ASN A 710 -28.62 48.91 14.31
CA ASN A 710 -28.09 49.75 15.38
C ASN A 710 -29.16 50.65 16.00
N LEU A 711 -30.17 51.06 15.22
CA LEU A 711 -31.30 51.90 15.67
C LEU A 711 -32.37 51.10 16.44
N GLY A 712 -32.06 49.88 16.88
CA GLY A 712 -32.95 49.07 17.70
C GLY A 712 -34.16 48.49 16.99
N LYS A 713 -34.15 48.39 15.67
CA LYS A 713 -35.18 47.72 14.87
C LYS A 713 -34.77 46.33 14.45
N ALA A 714 -35.74 45.39 14.34
CA ALA A 714 -35.54 44.02 13.86
C ALA A 714 -36.58 43.65 12.81
N ILE A 715 -36.19 42.88 11.81
CA ILE A 715 -37.11 42.26 10.87
C ILE A 715 -36.91 40.74 10.91
N ARG A 716 -38.02 39.99 10.94
CA ARG A 716 -38.00 38.51 10.86
C ARG A 716 -38.71 38.10 9.58
N PHE A 717 -38.06 37.26 8.76
CA PHE A 717 -38.64 36.65 7.55
C PHE A 717 -38.11 35.22 7.39
N ASN A 718 -38.80 34.40 6.57
CA ASN A 718 -38.38 33.06 6.25
C ASN A 718 -37.56 33.08 4.95
N GLU A 719 -36.51 32.29 4.86
CA GLU A 719 -35.63 32.21 3.70
C GLU A 719 -36.15 31.30 2.59
N TYR A 720 -37.20 30.46 2.86
CA TYR A 720 -37.72 29.48 1.91
C TYR A 720 -38.06 30.07 0.56
N TRP A 721 -37.58 29.42 -0.49
CA TRP A 721 -37.86 29.80 -1.87
C TRP A 721 -38.15 28.57 -2.72
N GLU A 722 -39.23 28.57 -3.50
CA GLU A 722 -39.66 27.50 -4.39
C GLU A 722 -39.45 27.91 -5.85
N LYS A 723 -38.78 27.03 -6.63
CA LYS A 723 -38.54 27.25 -8.06
C LYS A 723 -39.86 27.11 -8.81
N SER A 724 -40.36 28.20 -9.36
CA SER A 724 -41.53 28.18 -10.27
C SER A 724 -41.07 27.77 -11.67
N GLY A 725 -41.88 26.94 -12.39
CA GLY A 725 -41.49 26.33 -13.66
C GLY A 725 -41.17 27.28 -14.84
N ASN A 726 -41.16 28.62 -14.62
CA ASN A 726 -40.87 29.61 -15.64
C ASN A 726 -39.50 30.30 -15.46
N ASP A 727 -38.67 29.89 -14.52
CA ASP A 727 -37.43 30.57 -14.17
C ASP A 727 -36.18 30.08 -14.95
N GLU A 728 -36.35 29.41 -16.11
CA GLU A 728 -35.21 28.93 -16.91
C GLU A 728 -34.54 29.95 -17.83
N ALA A 729 -35.00 31.18 -17.85
CA ALA A 729 -34.44 32.19 -18.71
C ALA A 729 -34.20 33.50 -17.96
N GLU A 730 -33.13 33.61 -17.18
CA GLU A 730 -32.55 34.90 -16.81
C GLU A 730 -31.33 34.68 -15.87
N ASP A 731 -30.23 34.18 -16.44
CA ASP A 731 -28.87 34.28 -15.87
C ASP A 731 -28.20 35.59 -16.35
N ALA A 732 -28.93 36.68 -16.37
CA ALA A 732 -28.40 38.00 -16.68
C ALA A 732 -28.63 38.92 -15.49
N ASP A 733 -27.58 39.64 -15.08
CA ASP A 733 -27.56 40.67 -14.06
C ASP A 733 -28.78 41.58 -14.14
N ILE A 734 -29.83 41.27 -13.32
CA ILE A 734 -30.97 42.17 -13.21
C ILE A 734 -30.81 42.92 -11.91
N GLU A 735 -30.34 44.18 -12.03
CA GLU A 735 -30.70 45.24 -11.13
C GLU A 735 -32.20 45.54 -11.30
N THR A 736 -33.06 44.74 -10.64
CA THR A 736 -34.47 45.07 -10.61
C THR A 736 -34.65 46.20 -9.58
N GLU A 737 -34.86 47.42 -10.09
CA GLU A 737 -35.56 48.49 -9.35
C GLU A 737 -36.92 47.93 -8.92
N ILE A 738 -37.02 47.50 -7.65
CA ILE A 738 -38.33 47.17 -7.04
C ILE A 738 -38.98 48.49 -6.78
N SER A 739 -40.14 48.72 -7.42
CA SER A 739 -41.01 49.83 -7.21
C SER A 739 -41.29 50.09 -5.73
N ASP A 740 -41.35 51.34 -5.34
CA ASP A 740 -41.43 51.82 -3.95
C ASP A 740 -42.76 51.54 -3.21
N ASP A 741 -43.67 50.80 -3.82
CA ASP A 741 -45.06 50.63 -3.35
C ASP A 741 -45.39 49.16 -2.96
N LEU A 742 -44.70 48.61 -1.98
CA LEU A 742 -45.20 47.43 -1.28
C LEU A 742 -45.60 47.81 0.14
N GLU A 743 -46.92 47.88 0.37
CA GLU A 743 -47.56 48.05 1.68
C GLU A 743 -47.14 46.90 2.60
N ASP A 744 -46.97 47.22 3.87
CA ASP A 744 -46.51 46.34 4.98
C ASP A 744 -47.62 45.31 5.33
N GLU A 745 -47.89 44.35 4.41
CA GLU A 745 -48.89 43.27 4.68
C GLU A 745 -48.30 42.26 5.67
N THR A 746 -48.97 42.03 6.77
CA THR A 746 -48.71 40.95 7.71
C THR A 746 -49.18 39.61 7.13
N ALA A 747 -48.35 38.58 7.16
CA ALA A 747 -48.75 37.24 6.78
C ALA A 747 -49.73 36.68 7.84
N ASP A 748 -50.98 36.45 7.44
CA ASP A 748 -52.08 36.07 8.33
C ASP A 748 -52.01 34.64 8.90
N ASN A 749 -50.89 33.91 8.70
CA ASN A 749 -50.72 32.57 9.25
C ASN A 749 -49.28 32.30 9.64
N GLU A 750 -48.97 32.38 10.93
CA GLU A 750 -47.61 32.22 11.50
C GLU A 750 -47.03 30.83 11.30
N ASN A 751 -47.85 29.81 10.97
CA ASN A 751 -47.43 28.40 10.77
C ASN A 751 -47.41 27.92 9.34
N ALA A 752 -47.80 28.73 8.35
CA ALA A 752 -47.70 28.38 6.93
C ALA A 752 -46.32 28.83 6.38
N LEU A 753 -45.68 27.93 5.66
CA LEU A 753 -44.50 28.31 4.82
C LEU A 753 -44.98 29.41 3.86
N PRO A 754 -44.32 30.59 3.75
CA PRO A 754 -44.69 31.63 2.81
C PRO A 754 -44.70 31.07 1.41
N SER A 755 -45.61 31.53 0.55
CA SER A 755 -45.53 31.20 -0.89
C SER A 755 -44.13 31.56 -1.37
N GLY A 756 -43.48 30.66 -2.13
CA GLY A 756 -42.06 30.72 -2.47
C GLY A 756 -41.55 32.01 -3.13
N LYS A 757 -42.45 32.93 -3.44
CA LYS A 757 -42.13 34.29 -4.02
C LYS A 757 -41.52 35.28 -3.01
N HIS A 758 -41.66 35.05 -1.71
CA HIS A 758 -41.22 36.00 -0.68
C HIS A 758 -39.92 35.64 0.02
N GLY A 759 -39.37 34.43 -0.21
CA GLY A 759 -38.11 33.95 0.35
C GLY A 759 -36.86 34.51 -0.33
N VAL A 760 -35.68 33.97 0.00
CA VAL A 760 -34.41 34.36 -0.57
C VAL A 760 -33.95 33.29 -1.57
N ARG A 761 -33.94 33.64 -2.88
CA ARG A 761 -33.47 32.75 -3.94
C ARG A 761 -31.99 32.40 -3.73
N PRO A 762 -31.60 31.12 -3.80
CA PRO A 762 -30.19 30.73 -3.87
C PRO A 762 -29.51 31.35 -5.12
N SER A 763 -28.34 31.92 -4.93
CA SER A 763 -27.63 32.61 -6.01
C SER A 763 -26.16 32.25 -6.06
N GLY A 764 -25.49 32.41 -7.21
CA GLY A 764 -24.08 32.12 -7.33
C GLY A 764 -23.22 33.11 -6.50
N ARG A 765 -22.01 32.68 -6.13
CA ARG A 765 -21.09 33.46 -5.27
C ARG A 765 -20.78 34.88 -5.75
N GLY A 766 -20.81 35.13 -7.06
CA GLY A 766 -20.46 36.43 -7.69
C GLY A 766 -21.55 37.51 -7.60
N SER A 767 -22.79 37.19 -7.15
CA SER A 767 -23.89 38.17 -7.11
C SER A 767 -23.88 39.04 -5.83
N GLY A 768 -24.56 40.19 -5.88
CA GLY A 768 -24.62 41.18 -4.81
C GLY A 768 -25.71 40.99 -3.75
N GLY A 769 -26.60 39.98 -3.91
CA GLY A 769 -27.70 39.71 -2.97
C GLY A 769 -28.96 40.58 -3.24
N LEU A 770 -29.93 40.47 -2.29
CA LEU A 770 -31.23 41.08 -2.31
C LEU A 770 -31.39 41.97 -1.08
N ARG A 771 -32.33 42.95 -1.12
CA ARG A 771 -32.64 43.79 0.05
C ARG A 771 -33.36 42.97 1.13
N GLY A 772 -32.72 42.74 2.28
CA GLY A 772 -33.28 42.09 3.45
C GLY A 772 -34.04 43.03 4.35
N MET A 773 -33.47 44.22 4.64
CA MET A 773 -34.08 45.25 5.49
C MET A 773 -33.86 46.63 4.87
N ARG A 774 -34.89 47.51 4.96
CA ARG A 774 -34.78 48.91 4.56
C ARG A 774 -34.30 49.74 5.76
N LEU A 775 -33.16 50.37 5.63
CA LEU A 775 -32.51 51.16 6.68
C LEU A 775 -32.62 52.64 6.38
N PRO A 776 -32.79 53.52 7.37
CA PRO A 776 -32.60 54.96 7.19
C PRO A 776 -31.12 55.31 6.97
N VAL A 777 -30.84 56.59 6.66
CA VAL A 777 -29.50 57.08 6.24
C VAL A 777 -28.38 56.71 7.22
N ASP A 778 -28.62 56.71 8.55
CA ASP A 778 -27.60 56.35 9.54
C ASP A 778 -27.77 54.95 10.12
N GLY A 779 -28.66 54.13 9.55
CA GLY A 779 -28.95 52.77 9.98
C GLY A 779 -27.95 51.77 9.41
N LYS A 780 -27.50 50.82 10.23
CA LYS A 780 -26.65 49.71 9.84
C LYS A 780 -27.16 48.42 10.51
N ILE A 781 -27.06 47.28 9.82
CA ILE A 781 -27.26 46.01 10.42
C ILE A 781 -26.09 45.71 11.37
N VAL A 782 -26.39 45.21 12.57
CA VAL A 782 -25.39 44.85 13.61
C VAL A 782 -25.41 43.35 13.95
N SER A 783 -26.54 42.65 13.73
CA SER A 783 -26.62 41.21 13.98
C SER A 783 -27.50 40.49 12.98
N LEU A 784 -27.10 39.28 12.65
CA LEU A 784 -27.83 38.26 11.87
C LEU A 784 -28.08 37.09 12.81
N ILE A 785 -29.36 36.70 12.97
CA ILE A 785 -29.77 35.49 13.69
C ILE A 785 -30.52 34.57 12.73
N THR A 786 -30.25 33.28 12.77
CA THR A 786 -30.91 32.25 11.96
C THR A 786 -31.39 31.12 12.89
N PHE A 787 -32.54 30.56 12.65
CA PHE A 787 -33.09 29.45 13.44
C PHE A 787 -34.14 28.69 12.64
N ALA A 788 -34.28 27.39 12.97
CA ALA A 788 -35.32 26.57 12.39
C ALA A 788 -36.71 27.08 12.79
N PRO A 789 -37.75 27.03 11.92
CA PRO A 789 -39.09 27.54 12.19
C PRO A 789 -39.71 27.03 13.48
N GLU A 790 -39.44 25.76 13.85
CA GLU A 790 -39.91 25.09 15.04
C GLU A 790 -39.36 25.74 16.32
N ALA A 791 -38.17 26.33 16.27
CA ALA A 791 -37.55 27.01 17.41
C ALA A 791 -38.33 28.25 17.85
N ALA A 792 -39.21 28.79 17.00
CA ALA A 792 -40.10 29.88 17.38
C ALA A 792 -41.15 29.46 18.43
N GLN A 793 -41.39 28.17 18.62
CA GLN A 793 -42.30 27.57 19.58
C GLN A 793 -41.56 27.03 20.83
N SER A 794 -40.24 27.14 20.86
CA SER A 794 -39.41 26.73 21.97
C SER A 794 -39.23 27.88 22.99
N ASP A 795 -38.68 27.56 24.16
CA ASP A 795 -38.36 28.53 25.23
C ASP A 795 -37.16 29.46 24.89
N LEU A 796 -36.68 29.42 23.61
CA LEU A 796 -35.61 30.32 23.15
C LEU A 796 -36.10 31.78 23.07
N GLN A 797 -35.22 32.68 23.47
CA GLN A 797 -35.50 34.11 23.50
C GLN A 797 -34.42 34.90 22.74
N VAL A 798 -34.78 36.05 22.22
CA VAL A 798 -33.86 37.00 21.64
C VAL A 798 -33.34 37.93 22.74
N LEU A 799 -32.04 37.85 22.99
CA LEU A 799 -31.35 38.81 23.86
C LEU A 799 -30.81 39.95 23.00
N THR A 800 -31.08 41.17 23.41
CA THR A 800 -30.56 42.40 22.78
C THR A 800 -29.71 43.17 23.77
N ALA A 801 -28.57 43.70 23.32
CA ALA A 801 -27.66 44.51 24.16
C ALA A 801 -27.25 45.82 23.47
N THR A 802 -27.20 46.91 24.22
CA THR A 802 -26.90 48.27 23.71
C THR A 802 -25.56 48.77 24.21
N ALA A 803 -24.99 49.80 23.54
CA ALA A 803 -23.68 50.35 23.79
C ALA A 803 -23.45 50.79 25.24
N ASN A 804 -24.49 51.33 25.92
CA ASN A 804 -24.39 51.80 27.27
C ASN A 804 -24.63 50.68 28.32
N GLY A 805 -24.55 49.38 27.93
CA GLY A 805 -24.63 48.24 28.81
C GLY A 805 -26.06 47.87 29.29
N TYR A 806 -27.08 48.30 28.56
CA TYR A 806 -28.47 47.87 28.81
C TYR A 806 -28.88 46.78 27.83
N GLY A 807 -29.78 45.90 28.25
CA GLY A 807 -30.30 44.87 27.42
C GLY A 807 -31.54 44.20 27.97
N LYS A 808 -32.10 43.27 27.25
CA LYS A 808 -33.29 42.52 27.64
C LYS A 808 -33.40 41.22 26.85
N ARG A 809 -34.13 40.27 27.34
CA ARG A 809 -34.59 39.09 26.62
C ARG A 809 -36.08 39.23 26.24
N THR A 810 -36.41 38.79 25.02
CA THR A 810 -37.76 38.86 24.46
C THR A 810 -38.08 37.53 23.75
N PRO A 811 -39.25 36.89 24.00
CA PRO A 811 -39.62 35.68 23.27
C PRO A 811 -39.59 35.88 21.75
N ILE A 812 -39.17 34.84 21.02
CA ILE A 812 -39.14 34.88 19.53
C ILE A 812 -40.56 35.14 19.00
N ALA A 813 -41.61 34.62 19.66
CA ALA A 813 -43.00 34.77 19.25
C ALA A 813 -43.47 36.23 19.18
N ASP A 814 -42.84 37.15 19.96
CA ASP A 814 -43.13 38.57 19.90
C ASP A 814 -42.69 39.23 18.57
N TYR A 815 -41.84 38.55 17.76
CA TYR A 815 -41.38 39.01 16.48
C TYR A 815 -42.15 38.31 15.34
N SER A 816 -43.24 38.98 14.89
CA SER A 816 -44.06 38.47 13.77
C SER A 816 -43.22 38.42 12.49
N ARG A 817 -43.43 37.36 11.66
CA ARG A 817 -42.84 37.24 10.32
C ARG A 817 -43.37 38.36 9.45
N LYS A 818 -42.49 38.95 8.63
CA LYS A 818 -42.75 39.95 7.62
C LYS A 818 -42.10 39.59 6.31
N ASN A 819 -42.46 40.27 5.23
CA ASN A 819 -41.76 40.18 3.97
C ASN A 819 -40.38 40.81 4.06
N LYS A 820 -39.35 40.22 3.40
CA LYS A 820 -38.02 40.84 3.30
C LYS A 820 -38.08 42.21 2.65
N GLY A 821 -37.15 43.11 2.99
CA GLY A 821 -37.08 44.47 2.42
C GLY A 821 -37.89 45.52 3.16
N GLY A 822 -38.64 45.14 4.22
CA GLY A 822 -39.42 46.08 5.08
C GLY A 822 -38.53 46.86 6.05
N GLN A 823 -39.12 47.83 6.80
CA GLN A 823 -38.43 48.66 7.82
C GLN A 823 -38.24 47.94 9.17
N GLY A 824 -38.89 46.75 9.36
CA GLY A 824 -38.87 46.03 10.60
C GLY A 824 -39.67 46.67 11.75
N ASN A 825 -39.64 46.03 12.90
CA ASN A 825 -40.31 46.44 14.13
C ASN A 825 -39.28 46.87 15.17
N ILE A 826 -39.71 47.64 16.20
CA ILE A 826 -38.87 47.99 17.33
C ILE A 826 -38.54 46.73 18.10
N ALA A 827 -37.23 46.43 18.26
CA ALA A 827 -36.70 45.32 19.05
C ALA A 827 -36.29 45.77 20.45
N ILE A 828 -35.66 46.94 20.54
CA ILE A 828 -35.31 47.62 21.80
C ILE A 828 -35.38 49.14 21.58
N ASN A 829 -35.74 49.89 22.61
CA ASN A 829 -35.75 51.33 22.52
C ASN A 829 -34.28 51.87 22.67
N THR A 830 -33.77 52.48 21.62
CA THR A 830 -32.45 53.14 21.58
C THR A 830 -32.67 54.64 21.85
N GLY A 831 -31.84 55.24 22.68
CA GLY A 831 -31.89 56.65 23.02
C GLY A 831 -30.70 56.99 23.90
N GLU A 832 -30.60 58.23 24.40
CA GLU A 832 -29.46 58.73 25.19
C GLU A 832 -29.08 57.78 26.37
N ARG A 833 -30.08 57.15 26.97
CA ARG A 833 -29.85 56.20 28.06
C ARG A 833 -29.16 54.90 27.64
N ASN A 834 -29.64 54.32 26.57
CA ASN A 834 -29.26 53.00 26.12
C ASN A 834 -28.09 53.02 25.12
N GLY A 835 -27.97 54.10 24.33
CA GLY A 835 -27.12 54.13 23.18
C GLY A 835 -27.64 53.25 22.04
N ASP A 836 -26.84 53.03 21.03
CA ASP A 836 -27.14 52.17 19.87
C ASP A 836 -27.21 50.69 20.26
N LEU A 837 -28.00 49.91 19.56
CA LEU A 837 -27.96 48.44 19.64
C LEU A 837 -26.63 47.94 19.08
N VAL A 838 -25.93 47.16 19.88
CA VAL A 838 -24.61 46.64 19.52
C VAL A 838 -24.70 45.20 19.01
N ALA A 839 -25.47 44.37 19.72
CA ALA A 839 -25.59 42.96 19.34
C ALA A 839 -26.93 42.35 19.79
N ALA A 840 -27.34 41.32 19.07
CA ALA A 840 -28.48 40.47 19.42
C ALA A 840 -28.09 39.00 19.19
N THR A 841 -28.54 38.10 20.08
CA THR A 841 -28.32 36.65 19.97
C THR A 841 -29.50 35.86 20.51
N LEU A 842 -29.62 34.56 20.12
CA LEU A 842 -30.58 33.63 20.71
C LEU A 842 -30.04 33.03 21.99
N VAL A 843 -30.87 32.96 23.03
CA VAL A 843 -30.49 32.42 24.31
C VAL A 843 -31.58 31.50 24.85
N GLY A 844 -31.21 30.42 25.53
CA GLY A 844 -32.04 29.63 26.41
C GLY A 844 -31.98 30.13 27.84
N GLU A 845 -32.89 29.72 28.70
CA GLU A 845 -32.97 30.16 30.12
C GLU A 845 -31.74 29.71 30.92
N THR A 846 -31.16 28.55 30.60
CA THR A 846 -30.00 27.97 31.28
C THR A 846 -28.66 28.48 30.77
N ASP A 847 -28.63 29.18 29.64
CA ASP A 847 -27.42 29.65 29.02
C ASP A 847 -26.64 30.68 29.86
N ASP A 848 -25.35 30.70 29.67
CA ASP A 848 -24.49 31.78 30.17
C ASP A 848 -24.12 32.74 29.03
N LEU A 849 -23.98 33.98 29.38
CA LEU A 849 -23.67 35.07 28.47
C LEU A 849 -22.31 35.67 28.80
N MET A 850 -21.46 35.86 27.79
CA MET A 850 -20.23 36.63 27.88
C MET A 850 -20.44 38.03 27.31
N LEU A 851 -20.25 39.05 28.12
CA LEU A 851 -20.31 40.47 27.72
C LEU A 851 -18.89 40.99 27.56
N ILE A 852 -18.63 41.71 26.46
CA ILE A 852 -17.30 42.21 26.11
C ILE A 852 -17.36 43.75 26.00
N THR A 853 -16.52 44.44 26.78
CA THR A 853 -16.43 45.91 26.73
C THR A 853 -15.28 46.41 25.85
N SER A 854 -15.31 47.65 25.42
CA SER A 854 -14.23 48.29 24.65
C SER A 854 -12.90 48.35 25.41
N GLY A 855 -12.91 48.31 26.74
CA GLY A 855 -11.73 48.20 27.57
C GLY A 855 -11.19 46.76 27.75
N GLY A 856 -11.77 45.77 27.05
CA GLY A 856 -11.32 44.38 27.10
C GLY A 856 -11.81 43.61 28.35
N VAL A 857 -12.75 44.14 29.10
CA VAL A 857 -13.34 43.48 30.25
C VAL A 857 -14.37 42.45 29.79
N LEU A 858 -14.20 41.22 30.27
CA LEU A 858 -15.09 40.07 30.01
C LEU A 858 -15.90 39.79 31.26
N ILE A 859 -17.23 39.82 31.15
CA ILE A 859 -18.13 39.48 32.25
C ILE A 859 -19.06 38.35 31.84
N ARG A 860 -19.07 37.29 32.63
CA ARG A 860 -20.00 36.15 32.47
C ARG A 860 -21.25 36.39 33.34
N THR A 861 -22.42 36.39 32.71
CA THR A 861 -23.72 36.57 33.34
C THR A 861 -24.66 35.48 32.93
N LYS A 862 -25.45 34.94 33.89
CA LYS A 862 -26.49 33.98 33.59
C LYS A 862 -27.70 34.64 32.95
N VAL A 863 -28.23 34.01 31.88
CA VAL A 863 -29.40 34.53 31.15
C VAL A 863 -30.63 34.58 32.07
N GLU A 864 -30.81 33.66 33.02
CA GLU A 864 -31.89 33.67 34.01
C GLU A 864 -31.99 34.97 34.81
N GLN A 865 -30.86 35.68 35.01
CA GLN A 865 -30.80 36.95 35.77
C GLN A 865 -31.26 38.15 34.95
N ILE A 866 -31.44 38.01 33.65
CA ILE A 866 -31.89 39.08 32.76
C ILE A 866 -33.41 39.01 32.64
N ARG A 867 -34.07 40.10 32.96
CA ARG A 867 -35.54 40.15 32.95
C ARG A 867 -36.12 40.01 31.53
N GLU A 868 -37.08 39.12 31.36
CA GLU A 868 -37.90 39.04 30.16
C GLU A 868 -38.82 40.27 30.03
N THR A 869 -38.86 40.91 28.86
CA THR A 869 -39.70 42.09 28.61
C THR A 869 -40.12 42.13 27.14
N GLY A 870 -41.28 42.74 26.84
CA GLY A 870 -41.76 42.91 25.48
C GLY A 870 -40.85 43.80 24.59
N ARG A 871 -41.00 43.74 23.26
CA ARG A 871 -40.15 44.35 22.25
C ARG A 871 -39.84 45.85 22.45
N ALA A 872 -40.86 46.67 22.78
CA ALA A 872 -40.72 48.14 22.89
C ALA A 872 -40.09 48.63 24.22
N ALA A 873 -39.71 47.70 25.12
CA ALA A 873 -39.14 48.11 26.41
C ALA A 873 -37.66 48.56 26.26
N ALA A 874 -37.22 49.42 27.15
CA ALA A 874 -35.84 49.95 27.18
C ALA A 874 -34.82 48.96 27.80
N GLY A 875 -35.28 47.85 28.40
CA GLY A 875 -34.40 46.83 28.99
C GLY A 875 -33.89 47.22 30.39
N VAL A 876 -33.06 46.31 30.94
CA VAL A 876 -32.40 46.40 32.23
C VAL A 876 -30.89 46.57 32.05
N ARG A 877 -30.20 47.01 33.09
CA ARG A 877 -28.74 47.10 33.04
C ARG A 877 -28.11 45.71 33.13
N LEU A 878 -27.34 45.34 32.10
CA LEU A 878 -26.59 44.07 32.02
C LEU A 878 -25.20 44.15 32.67
N ILE A 879 -24.56 45.31 32.49
CA ILE A 879 -23.22 45.58 32.98
C ILE A 879 -23.08 47.04 33.42
N ASN A 880 -22.26 47.28 34.45
CA ASN A 880 -21.78 48.61 34.76
C ASN A 880 -20.50 48.88 34.01
N LEU A 881 -20.53 49.90 33.16
CA LEU A 881 -19.39 50.35 32.34
C LEU A 881 -18.68 51.49 33.07
N ASP A 882 -17.37 51.54 32.96
CA ASP A 882 -16.57 52.66 33.43
C ASP A 882 -16.72 53.90 32.51
N GLU A 883 -16.27 55.07 32.97
CA GLU A 883 -16.45 56.33 32.24
C GLU A 883 -15.70 56.32 30.90
N GLY A 884 -16.44 56.35 29.77
CA GLY A 884 -15.91 56.26 28.44
C GLY A 884 -15.89 54.79 27.85
N GLU A 885 -16.25 53.79 28.61
CA GLU A 885 -16.39 52.41 28.08
C GLU A 885 -17.75 52.19 27.40
N THR A 886 -17.78 51.32 26.42
CA THR A 886 -18.99 50.87 25.75
C THR A 886 -18.99 49.32 25.65
N LEU A 887 -20.18 48.72 25.62
CA LEU A 887 -20.32 47.32 25.28
C LEU A 887 -20.07 47.18 23.79
N VAL A 888 -19.24 46.22 23.38
CA VAL A 888 -18.83 46.01 22.01
C VAL A 888 -19.44 44.74 21.45
N SER A 889 -19.50 43.66 22.24
CA SER A 889 -20.04 42.38 21.77
C SER A 889 -20.64 41.55 22.89
N LEU A 890 -21.45 40.57 22.54
CA LEU A 890 -21.96 39.56 23.45
C LEU A 890 -21.94 38.18 22.74
N GLU A 891 -21.59 37.15 23.50
CA GLU A 891 -21.55 35.79 23.04
C GLU A 891 -22.29 34.85 23.98
N ARG A 892 -23.02 33.90 23.41
CA ARG A 892 -23.71 32.85 24.15
C ARG A 892 -22.73 31.72 24.47
N VAL A 893 -22.72 31.25 25.68
CA VAL A 893 -22.06 30.01 26.10
C VAL A 893 -23.16 29.01 26.48
N ALA A 894 -23.35 27.98 25.60
CA ALA A 894 -24.31 26.91 25.90
C ALA A 894 -23.82 26.07 27.09
N GLU A 895 -24.70 25.71 28.02
CA GLU A 895 -24.39 24.72 29.07
C GLU A 895 -24.35 23.33 28.40
N GLU A 896 -23.26 22.56 28.58
CA GLU A 896 -23.23 21.18 28.17
C GLU A 896 -24.33 20.41 28.91
N ALA A 897 -25.17 19.68 28.18
CA ALA A 897 -26.14 18.76 28.76
C ALA A 897 -25.38 17.74 29.64
N GLU A 898 -25.64 17.71 30.94
CA GLU A 898 -25.17 16.61 31.77
C GLU A 898 -25.83 15.33 31.24
N ASP A 899 -25.01 14.39 30.72
CA ASP A 899 -25.45 13.03 30.50
C ASP A 899 -26.02 12.49 31.80
N GLU A 900 -27.32 12.38 31.86
CA GLU A 900 -28.02 11.65 32.92
C GLU A 900 -27.57 10.18 32.81
N ASN A 901 -26.68 9.80 33.70
CA ASN A 901 -26.32 8.42 33.93
C ASN A 901 -27.49 7.73 34.66
N PRO A 902 -28.29 6.88 34.03
CA PRO A 902 -29.33 6.16 34.74
C PRO A 902 -28.67 5.01 35.52
N GLU A 903 -29.01 4.96 36.82
CA GLU A 903 -28.86 3.82 37.71
C GLU A 903 -27.54 3.66 38.47
N ALA A 904 -27.50 4.33 39.61
CA ALA A 904 -26.94 3.76 40.83
C ALA A 904 -28.07 3.51 41.82
N GLU A 905 -28.84 2.44 41.67
CA GLU A 905 -29.62 1.87 42.74
C GLU A 905 -28.68 1.30 43.80
N ASN A 906 -28.76 1.90 44.97
CA ASN A 906 -28.17 1.46 46.20
C ASN A 906 -29.07 0.35 46.80
N PRO A 907 -28.61 -0.85 47.12
CA PRO A 907 -29.29 -1.66 48.10
C PRO A 907 -28.66 -1.43 49.47
N GLU A 908 -29.46 -0.83 50.35
CA GLU A 908 -29.28 -0.78 51.77
C GLU A 908 -29.07 -2.16 52.40
N GLY A 909 -28.12 -2.22 53.31
CA GLY A 909 -28.25 -2.80 54.63
C GLY A 909 -28.40 -4.29 54.77
N ASN A 910 -27.31 -4.92 55.28
CA ASN A 910 -27.46 -5.74 56.47
C ASN A 910 -26.13 -5.90 57.23
N GLU A 911 -26.06 -5.32 58.40
CA GLU A 911 -25.10 -5.68 59.45
C GLU A 911 -25.39 -7.08 59.95
N ALA A 912 -24.36 -7.88 60.07
CA ALA A 912 -24.30 -8.93 61.11
C ALA A 912 -22.85 -9.23 61.46
N GLU A 913 -22.60 -9.02 62.71
CA GLU A 913 -21.44 -9.30 63.55
C GLU A 913 -20.91 -10.72 63.46
N ASN A 914 -19.66 -10.80 63.91
CA ASN A 914 -19.01 -11.84 64.71
C ASN A 914 -18.04 -12.74 63.95
N THR A 915 -16.85 -12.81 64.32
CA THR A 915 -16.02 -13.16 65.48
C THR A 915 -14.75 -13.84 64.99
N VAL A 916 -13.71 -13.37 65.57
CA VAL A 916 -12.37 -13.92 65.73
C VAL A 916 -12.26 -15.44 65.81
N SER A 917 -11.27 -16.02 65.11
CA SER A 917 -10.39 -17.01 65.74
C SER A 917 -9.07 -17.20 64.95
N ASP A 918 -7.98 -16.92 65.64
CA ASP A 918 -6.61 -17.37 65.39
C ASP A 918 -6.50 -18.88 65.21
N THR A 919 -5.55 -19.29 64.40
CA THR A 919 -4.52 -20.36 64.64
C THR A 919 -3.87 -20.65 63.31
N ASP A 920 -2.65 -20.32 63.07
CA ASP A 920 -1.35 -20.89 63.44
C ASP A 920 -0.98 -22.19 62.68
N SER A 921 0.29 -22.23 62.22
CA SER A 921 1.14 -23.33 61.74
C SER A 921 0.81 -23.90 60.36
N GLY A 922 1.73 -24.11 59.45
CA GLY A 922 3.16 -24.34 59.50
C GLY A 922 3.49 -25.33 58.38
N GLU A 923 4.56 -25.09 57.67
CA GLU A 923 5.44 -26.03 56.93
C GLU A 923 4.83 -27.14 56.03
N ALA A 924 5.11 -27.07 54.75
CA ALA A 924 6.08 -27.90 54.02
C ALA A 924 6.21 -27.44 52.58
#